data_dee90adfb0bad648b27fcc902aa278c0
#
_entry.id   dee90adfb0bad648b27fcc902aa278c0
#
_cell.length_a   1.000
_cell.length_b   1.000
_cell.length_c   1.000
_cell.angle_alpha   90.00
_cell.angle_beta   90.00
_cell.angle_gamma   90.00
#
_symmetry.space_group_name_H-M   'P 1'
#
loop_
_entity.id
_entity.type
_entity.pdbx_description
1 polymer ?
#
loop_
_entity_poly.entity_id
_entity_poly.type
_entity_poly.pdbx_seq_one_letter_code
_entity_poly.pdbx_strand_id
1 'polypeptide(L)'
;MGNGPDWAAYRQGGQENPKAQNFGSKGNRGGRVSYQQREEETLESVVNGTRILPVPEMSLSLDAAKYFKIRSSVSPSDGVTITATYLPYYDKYGKLTGYKKRDWTLPKEKKGHFSVVGTVKAASQFFGQHEAAMGAGRKQIFIVEGEGDVTAGWQAGFEFVKALQASPNAPKGVKDWAASVLKGIASIQNGEEVAGVPTLPFVGLNCGTANAVDTFANNEKFIRGYEKVVLGFDNDEATALEKERKVKKGKEATDDVAAFLLTDNIFVARYPNERNDPAGVKDVRDMYDAGKGREIWNMFSKAEDRYVPDKLISLSNITIENLRKKKKDGVPLPGMPRLYELTKGPRTGELWTLTGPSGGGKSTISRKIEYAIVNYLRDMSIPRLDGWTEHEKVAIIRLEEDEEESVNSLYAEELKVDPKAFVADPEQFLTEEQHLEIHQRWIKEDKIKIFDHFGSIPTDQLIQKLKQMVFLDGCKWIILDHLSMVISGLKSDNERRDLDNIMTELAAFCKQYDVFILSISHMKRKELQLPKDKDGNMLPFWYPVRKEDLRGSAALEQLSWIVLGVEPEELPDRSRGRVRVVVMKNRPHKKLGVADTMIMDENGQFTDASGWVWEDGMFKLDGVVMLRPEGMIQSLQLETPVGKVNVPAPVMDAPVQLPNPQDFDNDTPFAPIGLQYANHAIYAL
;
A
#
# COMPACT_ATOMS: atom_id res chain seq x y z
N MET A 1 6.72 30.22 -7.20
CA MET A 1 5.53 31.10 -7.07
C MET A 1 4.50 30.54 -8.05
N GLY A 2 3.64 29.67 -7.59
CA GLY A 2 2.57 29.03 -8.35
C GLY A 2 1.29 29.22 -7.56
N ASN A 3 0.32 29.86 -8.17
CA ASN A 3 -0.96 30.22 -7.60
C ASN A 3 -1.72 28.97 -7.13
N GLY A 4 -2.01 28.90 -5.84
CA GLY A 4 -2.97 27.97 -5.28
C GLY A 4 -4.39 28.35 -5.73
N PRO A 5 -5.34 27.41 -5.67
CA PRO A 5 -6.70 27.66 -6.12
C PRO A 5 -7.34 28.78 -5.30
N ASP A 6 -7.97 29.72 -6.02
CA ASP A 6 -8.66 30.88 -5.47
C ASP A 6 -10.01 30.44 -4.86
N TRP A 7 -10.06 30.30 -3.55
CA TRP A 7 -11.24 29.92 -2.78
C TRP A 7 -12.26 31.07 -2.59
N ALA A 8 -11.94 32.29 -3.05
CA ALA A 8 -12.86 33.42 -2.98
C ALA A 8 -14.03 33.29 -4.00
N ALA A 9 -13.83 32.57 -5.08
CA ALA A 9 -14.84 32.36 -6.12
C ALA A 9 -16.00 31.43 -5.68
N TYR A 10 -15.84 30.68 -4.59
CA TYR A 10 -16.86 29.76 -4.11
C TYR A 10 -17.97 30.42 -3.25
N ARG A 11 -17.84 31.69 -2.92
CA ARG A 11 -18.80 32.42 -2.05
C ARG A 11 -19.90 33.18 -2.77
N GLN A 12 -19.89 33.23 -4.11
CA GLN A 12 -20.90 33.95 -4.87
C GLN A 12 -21.40 33.14 -6.07
N GLY A 13 -22.42 32.34 -5.88
CA GLY A 13 -23.03 31.54 -6.96
C GLY A 13 -24.33 30.92 -6.59
N GLY A 14 -25.23 31.67 -5.97
CA GLY A 14 -26.63 31.32 -5.92
C GLY A 14 -27.28 31.60 -7.28
N GLN A 15 -27.42 30.62 -8.15
CA GLN A 15 -28.27 30.68 -9.30
C GLN A 15 -29.36 29.62 -9.20
N GLU A 16 -30.61 30.11 -9.24
CA GLU A 16 -31.83 29.34 -9.33
C GLU A 16 -31.85 28.50 -10.61
N ASN A 17 -32.23 27.26 -10.48
CA ASN A 17 -32.43 26.34 -11.59
C ASN A 17 -33.80 26.54 -12.23
N PRO A 18 -33.94 26.67 -13.55
CA PRO A 18 -35.21 26.81 -14.22
C PRO A 18 -35.90 25.46 -14.45
N LYS A 19 -37.14 25.43 -14.05
CA LYS A 19 -38.31 24.62 -14.51
C LYS A 19 -38.08 23.30 -15.22
N ALA A 20 -38.42 22.22 -14.54
CA ALA A 20 -38.74 20.92 -15.15
C ALA A 20 -39.94 20.99 -16.07
N GLN A 21 -39.76 20.62 -17.33
CA GLN A 21 -40.87 20.41 -18.27
C GLN A 21 -41.51 19.03 -18.08
N ASN A 22 -42.83 19.05 -17.95
CA ASN A 22 -43.68 17.87 -17.95
C ASN A 22 -43.66 17.17 -19.32
N PHE A 23 -43.29 15.88 -19.34
CA PHE A 23 -43.69 14.98 -20.43
C PHE A 23 -44.84 14.07 -19.97
N GLY A 24 -45.96 14.35 -20.50
CA GLY A 24 -47.12 13.47 -20.38
C GLY A 24 -46.99 12.25 -21.29
N SER A 25 -47.25 11.06 -20.80
CA SER A 25 -47.58 9.88 -21.61
C SER A 25 -48.91 9.30 -21.18
N LYS A 26 -49.77 9.15 -22.16
CA LYS A 26 -51.10 8.57 -22.06
C LYS A 26 -51.07 7.04 -21.90
N GLY A 27 -51.84 6.54 -20.96
CA GLY A 27 -52.73 5.41 -21.17
C GLY A 27 -52.18 4.02 -20.91
N ASN A 28 -52.59 3.37 -19.80
CA ASN A 28 -53.48 2.20 -19.94
C ASN A 28 -54.19 1.89 -18.60
N ARG A 29 -55.47 1.53 -18.70
CA ARG A 29 -56.40 1.20 -17.60
C ARG A 29 -56.10 -0.21 -17.09
N GLY A 30 -55.90 -0.34 -15.78
CA GLY A 30 -55.85 -1.63 -15.12
C GLY A 30 -55.79 -1.47 -13.60
N GLY A 31 -56.90 -1.78 -12.90
CA GLY A 31 -56.96 -2.15 -11.49
C GLY A 31 -56.64 -1.04 -10.48
N ARG A 32 -57.66 -0.38 -9.96
CA ARG A 32 -57.58 0.40 -8.71
C ARG A 32 -57.24 -0.55 -7.56
N VAL A 33 -55.98 -0.64 -7.20
CA VAL A 33 -55.56 -1.00 -5.84
C VAL A 33 -55.66 0.29 -5.02
N SER A 34 -56.51 0.31 -4.02
CA SER A 34 -56.65 1.42 -3.08
C SER A 34 -55.31 1.58 -2.35
N TYR A 35 -54.52 2.59 -2.76
CA TYR A 35 -53.41 3.07 -1.92
C TYR A 35 -54.08 3.70 -0.71
N GLN A 36 -54.00 3.00 0.45
CA GLN A 36 -54.15 3.70 1.72
C GLN A 36 -53.09 4.81 1.71
N GLN A 37 -53.51 6.07 1.80
CA GLN A 37 -52.63 7.18 2.05
C GLN A 37 -51.88 6.86 3.36
N ARG A 38 -50.61 6.54 3.30
CA ARG A 38 -49.76 6.51 4.49
C ARG A 38 -49.77 7.94 5.01
N GLU A 39 -50.30 8.15 6.20
CA GLU A 39 -50.19 9.41 6.90
C GLU A 39 -48.69 9.78 6.96
N GLU A 40 -48.39 11.01 6.56
CA GLU A 40 -47.01 11.50 6.50
C GLU A 40 -46.52 11.60 7.94
N GLU A 41 -45.47 10.81 8.27
CA GLU A 41 -44.89 10.82 9.64
C GLU A 41 -44.36 12.22 9.96
N THR A 42 -44.80 12.78 11.10
CA THR A 42 -44.36 14.07 11.64
C THR A 42 -43.46 13.87 12.83
N LEU A 43 -42.68 14.91 13.21
CA LEU A 43 -41.84 14.84 14.41
C LEU A 43 -42.66 14.51 15.66
N GLU A 44 -43.86 15.08 15.76
CA GLU A 44 -44.76 14.86 16.87
C GLU A 44 -45.29 13.42 16.88
N SER A 45 -45.66 12.87 15.75
CA SER A 45 -46.10 11.47 15.64
C SER A 45 -45.00 10.49 16.03
N VAL A 46 -43.73 10.79 15.71
CA VAL A 46 -42.58 9.98 16.17
C VAL A 46 -42.44 10.05 17.69
N VAL A 47 -42.50 11.25 18.28
CA VAL A 47 -42.36 11.39 19.74
C VAL A 47 -43.47 10.65 20.48
N ASN A 48 -44.72 10.77 20.03
CA ASN A 48 -45.89 10.21 20.70
C ASN A 48 -46.08 8.70 20.41
N GLY A 49 -45.68 8.23 19.23
CA GLY A 49 -45.90 6.85 18.76
C GLY A 49 -44.71 5.89 19.02
N THR A 50 -43.60 6.36 19.60
CA THR A 50 -42.40 5.55 19.78
C THR A 50 -41.86 5.54 21.22
N ARG A 51 -41.00 4.58 21.51
CA ARG A 51 -40.39 4.44 22.86
C ARG A 51 -38.83 4.44 22.73
N ILE A 52 -38.17 4.73 23.83
CA ILE A 52 -36.71 4.54 23.93
C ILE A 52 -36.48 3.10 24.38
N LEU A 53 -35.90 2.29 23.47
CA LEU A 53 -35.67 0.86 23.67
C LEU A 53 -34.23 0.50 23.25
N PRO A 54 -33.65 -0.58 23.80
CA PRO A 54 -32.44 -1.15 23.22
C PRO A 54 -32.75 -1.73 21.83
N VAL A 55 -31.77 -1.67 20.89
CA VAL A 55 -31.91 -2.18 19.52
C VAL A 55 -30.79 -3.18 19.24
N PRO A 56 -31.02 -4.49 19.46
CA PRO A 56 -29.98 -5.52 19.30
C PRO A 56 -29.35 -5.52 17.90
N GLU A 57 -30.14 -5.27 16.86
CA GLU A 57 -29.70 -5.21 15.46
C GLU A 57 -28.71 -4.06 15.18
N MET A 58 -28.66 -3.08 16.09
CA MET A 58 -27.68 -1.99 16.08
C MET A 58 -26.62 -2.12 17.16
N SER A 59 -26.61 -3.20 17.94
CA SER A 59 -25.80 -3.32 19.17
C SER A 59 -26.00 -2.13 20.10
N LEU A 60 -27.21 -1.57 20.11
CA LEU A 60 -27.57 -0.37 20.84
C LEU A 60 -28.17 -0.73 22.21
N SER A 61 -27.47 -0.38 23.27
CA SER A 61 -27.94 -0.57 24.65
C SER A 61 -29.01 0.45 25.03
N LEU A 62 -29.78 0.14 26.07
CA LEU A 62 -30.77 1.08 26.61
C LEU A 62 -30.12 2.38 27.13
N ASP A 63 -28.93 2.28 27.72
CA ASP A 63 -28.20 3.44 28.22
C ASP A 63 -27.83 4.41 27.10
N ALA A 64 -27.33 3.88 25.97
CA ALA A 64 -27.02 4.67 24.79
C ALA A 64 -28.29 5.24 24.11
N ALA A 65 -29.34 4.42 24.01
CA ALA A 65 -30.62 4.88 23.47
C ALA A 65 -31.21 6.05 24.27
N LYS A 66 -31.13 5.99 25.61
CA LYS A 66 -31.54 7.10 26.49
C LYS A 66 -30.67 8.33 26.33
N TYR A 67 -29.33 8.13 26.26
CA TYR A 67 -28.39 9.23 26.14
C TYR A 67 -28.59 10.04 24.86
N PHE A 68 -28.66 9.34 23.71
CA PHE A 68 -28.86 9.98 22.41
C PHE A 68 -30.33 10.19 22.04
N LYS A 69 -31.28 9.91 22.94
CA LYS A 69 -32.73 10.05 22.72
C LYS A 69 -33.21 9.31 21.45
N ILE A 70 -32.58 8.17 21.16
CA ILE A 70 -32.95 7.29 20.04
C ILE A 70 -34.27 6.60 20.38
N ARG A 71 -35.21 6.64 19.45
CA ARG A 71 -36.56 6.12 19.65
C ARG A 71 -36.83 4.95 18.69
N SER A 72 -37.70 4.04 19.09
CA SER A 72 -38.09 2.90 18.26
C SER A 72 -39.58 2.68 18.24
N SER A 73 -40.14 2.35 17.08
CA SER A 73 -41.48 1.82 16.95
C SER A 73 -41.47 0.30 17.09
N VAL A 74 -42.51 -0.24 17.62
CA VAL A 74 -42.72 -1.68 17.76
C VAL A 74 -43.90 -2.16 16.95
N SER A 75 -43.91 -3.43 16.61
CA SER A 75 -45.00 -4.07 15.88
C SER A 75 -46.31 -3.98 16.70
N PRO A 76 -47.40 -3.53 16.10
CA PRO A 76 -48.72 -3.55 16.76
C PRO A 76 -49.20 -4.97 17.13
N SER A 77 -48.68 -6.00 16.46
CA SER A 77 -49.12 -7.38 16.66
C SER A 77 -48.60 -8.00 17.96
N ASP A 78 -47.38 -7.64 18.40
CA ASP A 78 -46.74 -8.22 19.59
C ASP A 78 -46.31 -7.18 20.62
N GLY A 79 -46.23 -5.89 20.23
CA GLY A 79 -45.79 -4.81 21.11
C GLY A 79 -44.30 -4.83 21.51
N VAL A 80 -43.51 -5.75 20.91
CA VAL A 80 -42.12 -6.05 21.29
C VAL A 80 -41.16 -5.93 20.11
N THR A 81 -41.50 -6.51 18.96
CA THR A 81 -40.60 -6.52 17.78
C THR A 81 -40.41 -5.11 17.24
N ILE A 82 -39.13 -4.67 17.16
CA ILE A 82 -38.79 -3.34 16.67
C ILE A 82 -39.02 -3.30 15.15
N THR A 83 -39.81 -2.36 14.68
CA THR A 83 -40.14 -2.17 13.27
C THR A 83 -39.38 -1.02 12.64
N ALA A 84 -39.05 0.02 13.39
CA ALA A 84 -38.17 1.10 12.94
C ALA A 84 -37.44 1.75 14.10
N THR A 85 -36.27 2.36 13.79
CA THR A 85 -35.47 3.14 14.74
C THR A 85 -35.29 4.55 14.19
N TYR A 86 -35.41 5.54 15.07
CA TYR A 86 -35.37 6.97 14.75
C TYR A 86 -34.23 7.64 15.48
N LEU A 87 -33.26 8.15 14.75
CA LEU A 87 -32.08 8.84 15.25
C LEU A 87 -32.29 10.34 15.13
N PRO A 88 -32.27 11.11 16.25
CA PRO A 88 -32.63 12.53 16.24
C PRO A 88 -31.52 13.41 15.68
N TYR A 89 -31.92 14.48 14.97
CA TYR A 89 -31.03 15.53 14.49
C TYR A 89 -31.54 16.92 14.85
N TYR A 90 -30.58 17.76 15.18
CA TYR A 90 -30.83 19.10 15.68
C TYR A 90 -30.25 20.16 14.74
N ASP A 91 -30.81 21.34 14.72
CA ASP A 91 -30.20 22.50 14.05
C ASP A 91 -29.05 23.08 14.88
N LYS A 92 -28.38 24.09 14.35
CA LYS A 92 -27.26 24.77 15.04
C LYS A 92 -27.62 25.42 16.39
N TYR A 93 -28.90 25.57 16.68
CA TYR A 93 -29.43 26.11 17.94
C TYR A 93 -29.86 25.03 18.92
N GLY A 94 -29.73 23.76 18.56
CA GLY A 94 -30.12 22.62 19.39
C GLY A 94 -31.63 22.29 19.34
N LYS A 95 -32.38 22.84 18.36
CA LYS A 95 -33.77 22.49 18.15
C LYS A 95 -33.87 21.22 17.30
N LEU A 96 -34.66 20.24 17.73
CA LEU A 96 -34.95 19.03 16.98
C LEU A 96 -35.63 19.39 15.64
N THR A 97 -35.05 18.97 14.51
CA THR A 97 -35.53 19.28 13.16
C THR A 97 -35.88 18.03 12.37
N GLY A 98 -35.37 16.87 12.73
CA GLY A 98 -35.62 15.65 12.00
C GLY A 98 -35.13 14.39 12.71
N TYR A 99 -35.52 13.28 12.14
CA TYR A 99 -35.01 11.95 12.48
C TYR A 99 -34.52 11.26 11.21
N LYS A 100 -33.39 10.61 11.27
CA LYS A 100 -33.07 9.52 10.35
C LYS A 100 -33.80 8.27 10.82
N LYS A 101 -34.62 7.71 9.97
CA LYS A 101 -35.40 6.50 10.21
C LYS A 101 -34.74 5.32 9.54
N ARG A 102 -34.50 4.26 10.27
CA ARG A 102 -34.11 2.95 9.77
C ARG A 102 -35.31 2.01 9.91
N ASP A 103 -35.82 1.54 8.78
CA ASP A 103 -36.95 0.62 8.73
C ASP A 103 -36.44 -0.83 8.72
N TRP A 104 -36.73 -1.56 9.78
CA TRP A 104 -36.29 -2.95 9.98
C TRP A 104 -37.18 -3.96 9.25
N THR A 105 -38.33 -3.54 8.77
CA THR A 105 -39.24 -4.39 7.95
C THR A 105 -38.74 -4.55 6.52
N LEU A 106 -37.75 -3.74 6.11
CA LEU A 106 -37.18 -3.73 4.77
C LEU A 106 -35.75 -4.31 4.79
N PRO A 107 -35.39 -5.16 3.81
CA PRO A 107 -34.00 -5.60 3.63
C PRO A 107 -33.05 -4.42 3.39
N LYS A 108 -31.78 -4.58 3.79
CA LYS A 108 -30.73 -3.53 3.66
C LYS A 108 -30.56 -3.00 2.23
N GLU A 109 -30.75 -3.85 1.24
CA GLU A 109 -30.57 -3.54 -0.18
C GLU A 109 -31.77 -2.81 -0.78
N LYS A 110 -32.91 -2.80 -0.08
CA LYS A 110 -34.14 -2.21 -0.61
C LYS A 110 -34.13 -0.70 -0.45
N LYS A 111 -34.42 0.00 -1.53
CA LYS A 111 -34.64 1.46 -1.51
C LYS A 111 -35.73 1.81 -0.48
N GLY A 112 -35.42 2.74 0.43
CA GLY A 112 -36.35 3.13 1.50
C GLY A 112 -36.04 2.51 2.86
N HIS A 113 -35.02 1.61 2.96
CA HIS A 113 -34.52 1.11 4.23
C HIS A 113 -34.05 2.24 5.17
N PHE A 114 -33.48 3.31 4.61
CA PHE A 114 -33.27 4.58 5.29
C PHE A 114 -34.17 5.65 4.70
N SER A 115 -34.80 6.46 5.56
CA SER A 115 -35.59 7.61 5.22
C SER A 115 -35.41 8.72 6.25
N VAL A 116 -35.98 9.90 5.98
CA VAL A 116 -35.90 11.05 6.89
C VAL A 116 -37.33 11.50 7.23
N VAL A 117 -37.59 11.72 8.50
CA VAL A 117 -38.78 12.38 9.01
C VAL A 117 -38.38 13.80 9.42
N GLY A 118 -39.08 14.82 8.89
CA GLY A 118 -38.66 16.21 9.07
C GLY A 118 -37.44 16.58 8.21
N THR A 119 -36.43 17.24 8.77
CA THR A 119 -35.29 17.77 8.04
C THR A 119 -33.97 17.34 8.67
N VAL A 120 -33.11 16.64 7.88
CA VAL A 120 -31.72 16.37 8.18
C VAL A 120 -30.89 16.85 6.99
N LYS A 121 -29.97 17.81 7.21
CA LYS A 121 -29.13 18.45 6.19
C LYS A 121 -27.69 18.55 6.66
N ALA A 122 -26.77 18.88 5.77
CA ALA A 122 -25.38 19.18 6.13
C ALA A 122 -25.25 20.34 7.14
N ALA A 123 -26.24 21.25 7.17
CA ALA A 123 -26.34 22.33 8.16
C ALA A 123 -26.84 21.88 9.54
N SER A 124 -27.32 20.63 9.68
CA SER A 124 -27.67 20.05 10.98
C SER A 124 -26.39 19.81 11.80
N GLN A 125 -26.54 19.70 13.13
CA GLN A 125 -25.47 19.30 14.01
C GLN A 125 -24.93 17.90 13.64
N PHE A 126 -23.71 17.59 14.02
CA PHE A 126 -23.25 16.20 14.05
C PHE A 126 -24.23 15.36 14.88
N PHE A 127 -24.38 14.09 14.57
CA PHE A 127 -25.10 13.18 15.44
C PHE A 127 -24.36 13.08 16.78
N GLY A 128 -25.04 13.26 17.90
CA GLY A 128 -24.44 13.29 19.25
C GLY A 128 -23.82 14.65 19.65
N GLN A 129 -23.79 15.65 18.77
CA GLN A 129 -23.27 16.99 19.11
C GLN A 129 -24.09 17.68 20.20
N HIS A 130 -25.40 17.51 20.17
CA HIS A 130 -26.31 18.11 21.16
C HIS A 130 -25.92 17.70 22.58
N GLU A 131 -25.67 16.41 22.80
CA GLU A 131 -25.28 15.83 24.08
C GLU A 131 -23.83 16.19 24.42
N ALA A 132 -22.92 16.14 23.44
CA ALA A 132 -21.52 16.52 23.65
C ALA A 132 -21.36 18.00 24.02
N ALA A 133 -22.22 18.88 23.49
CA ALA A 133 -22.20 20.31 23.78
C ALA A 133 -22.64 20.66 25.21
N MET A 134 -23.43 19.79 25.85
CA MET A 134 -23.86 19.96 27.26
C MET A 134 -22.73 19.76 28.26
N GLY A 135 -21.67 19.00 27.85
CA GLY A 135 -20.53 18.71 28.71
C GLY A 135 -19.58 19.88 28.90
N ALA A 136 -18.85 19.85 30.03
CA ALA A 136 -17.78 20.79 30.31
C ALA A 136 -16.41 20.26 29.87
N GLY A 137 -15.47 21.20 29.73
CA GLY A 137 -14.07 20.88 29.53
C GLY A 137 -13.79 20.27 28.15
N ARG A 138 -14.03 21.01 27.10
CA ARG A 138 -13.83 20.65 25.68
C ARG A 138 -12.38 20.27 25.32
N LYS A 139 -11.82 19.31 26.05
CA LYS A 139 -10.45 18.84 25.84
C LYS A 139 -10.32 18.02 24.56
N GLN A 140 -11.21 17.05 24.38
CA GLN A 140 -11.16 16.15 23.23
C GLN A 140 -12.54 15.93 22.65
N ILE A 141 -12.60 15.75 21.33
CA ILE A 141 -13.79 15.28 20.61
C ILE A 141 -13.39 14.18 19.64
N PHE A 142 -14.19 13.13 19.56
CA PHE A 142 -14.00 11.96 18.71
C PHE A 142 -15.07 11.97 17.64
N ILE A 143 -14.64 12.09 16.37
CA ILE A 143 -15.53 12.23 15.23
C ILE A 143 -15.40 11.00 14.33
N VAL A 144 -16.49 10.27 14.19
CA VAL A 144 -16.60 9.04 13.41
C VAL A 144 -17.55 9.21 12.22
N GLU A 145 -17.62 8.22 11.33
CA GLU A 145 -18.37 8.35 10.09
C GLU A 145 -19.88 8.27 10.29
N GLY A 146 -20.36 7.27 11.03
CA GLY A 146 -21.77 6.92 11.11
C GLY A 146 -22.35 6.97 12.53
N GLU A 147 -23.70 6.99 12.60
CA GLU A 147 -24.42 6.98 13.87
C GLU A 147 -24.16 5.70 14.68
N GLY A 148 -23.97 4.56 13.96
CA GLY A 148 -23.63 3.27 14.57
C GLY A 148 -22.28 3.31 15.27
N ASP A 149 -21.29 4.01 14.66
CA ASP A 149 -19.96 4.17 15.24
C ASP A 149 -19.98 5.08 16.47
N VAL A 150 -20.81 6.14 16.41
CA VAL A 150 -20.99 7.02 17.59
C VAL A 150 -21.53 6.25 18.79
N THR A 151 -22.58 5.47 18.57
CA THR A 151 -23.20 4.70 19.66
C THR A 151 -22.26 3.61 20.18
N ALA A 152 -21.52 2.94 19.31
CA ALA A 152 -20.54 1.92 19.66
C ALA A 152 -19.37 2.52 20.45
N GLY A 153 -18.78 3.61 19.97
CA GLY A 153 -17.69 4.32 20.63
C GLY A 153 -18.10 4.89 21.99
N TRP A 154 -19.29 5.46 22.07
CA TRP A 154 -19.85 5.95 23.33
C TRP A 154 -20.06 4.81 24.34
N GLN A 155 -20.63 3.68 23.90
CA GLN A 155 -20.83 2.50 24.77
C GLN A 155 -19.51 1.94 25.29
N ALA A 156 -18.51 1.83 24.42
CA ALA A 156 -17.16 1.42 24.79
C ALA A 156 -16.56 2.34 25.88
N GLY A 157 -16.72 3.65 25.72
CA GLY A 157 -16.29 4.63 26.71
C GLY A 157 -17.09 4.52 28.02
N PHE A 158 -18.40 4.31 27.94
CA PHE A 158 -19.28 4.17 29.12
C PHE A 158 -18.93 2.93 29.94
N GLU A 159 -18.72 1.79 29.28
CA GLU A 159 -18.29 0.56 29.93
C GLU A 159 -16.91 0.72 30.59
N PHE A 160 -15.98 1.38 29.87
CA PHE A 160 -14.66 1.69 30.41
C PHE A 160 -14.73 2.55 31.68
N VAL A 161 -15.54 3.61 31.68
CA VAL A 161 -15.71 4.50 32.85
C VAL A 161 -16.36 3.76 34.01
N LYS A 162 -17.38 2.92 33.79
CA LYS A 162 -17.98 2.04 34.79
C LYS A 162 -16.93 1.09 35.39
N ALA A 163 -16.11 0.47 34.55
CA ALA A 163 -15.06 -0.43 35.00
C ALA A 163 -14.00 0.31 35.86
N LEU A 164 -13.62 1.53 35.50
CA LEU A 164 -12.70 2.36 36.29
C LEU A 164 -13.27 2.71 37.67
N GLN A 165 -14.54 3.09 37.74
CA GLN A 165 -15.19 3.40 39.00
C GLN A 165 -15.26 2.18 39.91
N ALA A 166 -15.57 1.01 39.37
CA ALA A 166 -15.69 -0.24 40.13
C ALA A 166 -14.33 -0.86 40.50
N SER A 167 -13.24 -0.47 39.84
CA SER A 167 -11.92 -1.08 40.03
C SER A 167 -11.37 -0.82 41.43
N PRO A 168 -11.02 -1.86 42.20
CA PRO A 168 -10.43 -1.66 43.55
C PRO A 168 -9.08 -0.95 43.48
N ASN A 169 -8.33 -1.14 42.41
CA ASN A 169 -6.95 -0.66 42.24
C ASN A 169 -6.85 0.72 41.55
N ALA A 170 -7.95 1.31 41.11
CA ALA A 170 -7.91 2.62 40.45
C ALA A 170 -7.61 3.72 41.49
N PRO A 171 -6.71 4.68 41.19
CA PRO A 171 -6.43 5.83 42.01
C PRO A 171 -7.70 6.63 42.35
N LYS A 172 -7.75 7.24 43.54
CA LYS A 172 -8.94 8.00 43.99
C LYS A 172 -9.36 9.08 42.97
N GLY A 173 -8.42 9.86 42.42
CA GLY A 173 -8.73 10.91 41.47
C GLY A 173 -9.35 10.37 40.15
N VAL A 174 -8.94 9.15 39.70
CA VAL A 174 -9.53 8.47 38.55
C VAL A 174 -10.96 8.02 38.86
N LYS A 175 -11.22 7.49 40.07
CA LYS A 175 -12.57 7.11 40.48
C LYS A 175 -13.50 8.33 40.60
N ASP A 176 -13.00 9.44 41.16
CA ASP A 176 -13.77 10.68 41.31
C ASP A 176 -14.12 11.27 39.92
N TRP A 177 -13.18 11.24 39.00
CA TRP A 177 -13.43 11.60 37.58
C TRP A 177 -14.48 10.68 36.94
N ALA A 178 -14.34 9.36 37.09
CA ALA A 178 -15.30 8.40 36.55
C ALA A 178 -16.70 8.60 37.09
N ALA A 179 -16.81 8.84 38.39
CA ALA A 179 -18.09 9.16 39.07
C ALA A 179 -18.71 10.44 38.50
N SER A 180 -17.89 11.47 38.24
CA SER A 180 -18.35 12.73 37.65
C SER A 180 -18.89 12.53 36.24
N VAL A 181 -18.20 11.74 35.36
CA VAL A 181 -18.67 11.39 34.03
C VAL A 181 -20.00 10.64 34.08
N LEU A 182 -20.11 9.62 34.94
CA LEU A 182 -21.34 8.83 35.06
C LEU A 182 -22.51 9.68 35.56
N LYS A 183 -22.25 10.62 36.48
CA LYS A 183 -23.28 11.59 36.93
C LYS A 183 -23.75 12.47 35.78
N GLY A 184 -22.83 13.01 34.96
CA GLY A 184 -23.19 13.82 33.80
C GLY A 184 -24.02 13.05 32.78
N ILE A 185 -23.64 11.79 32.52
CA ILE A 185 -24.40 10.91 31.63
C ILE A 185 -25.82 10.69 32.14
N ALA A 186 -25.96 10.40 33.44
CA ALA A 186 -27.28 10.20 34.07
C ALA A 186 -28.17 11.45 33.97
N SER A 187 -27.62 12.63 34.20
CA SER A 187 -28.35 13.89 34.04
C SER A 187 -28.83 14.11 32.61
N ILE A 188 -27.99 13.87 31.60
CA ILE A 188 -28.38 13.96 30.19
C ILE A 188 -29.48 12.94 29.84
N GLN A 189 -29.37 11.71 30.36
CA GLN A 189 -30.40 10.67 30.16
C GLN A 189 -31.75 11.08 30.75
N ASN A 190 -31.74 11.80 31.85
CA ASN A 190 -32.94 12.33 32.51
C ASN A 190 -33.47 13.63 31.93
N GLY A 191 -32.79 14.19 30.93
CA GLY A 191 -33.20 15.44 30.29
C GLY A 191 -32.85 16.71 31.08
N GLU A 192 -31.93 16.60 32.03
CA GLU A 192 -31.46 17.75 32.84
C GLU A 192 -30.42 18.54 32.04
N GLU A 193 -30.44 19.87 32.11
CA GLU A 193 -29.39 20.72 31.56
C GLU A 193 -28.13 20.59 32.43
N VAL A 194 -27.07 20.00 31.90
CA VAL A 194 -25.82 19.77 32.61
C VAL A 194 -24.79 20.78 32.13
N ALA A 195 -24.50 21.77 32.95
CA ALA A 195 -23.36 22.65 32.71
C ALA A 195 -22.17 22.19 33.54
N GLY A 196 -21.06 21.94 32.92
CA GLY A 196 -19.78 21.77 33.62
C GLY A 196 -19.40 20.34 34.03
N VAL A 197 -20.05 19.31 33.53
CA VAL A 197 -19.72 17.90 33.86
C VAL A 197 -19.06 17.20 32.64
N PRO A 198 -17.98 16.43 32.85
CA PRO A 198 -17.36 15.68 31.77
C PRO A 198 -18.37 14.71 31.10
N THR A 199 -18.33 14.60 29.78
CA THR A 199 -19.14 13.66 29.00
C THR A 199 -18.26 12.84 28.08
N LEU A 200 -18.83 11.80 27.45
CA LEU A 200 -18.13 11.01 26.43
C LEU A 200 -18.33 11.67 25.05
N PRO A 201 -17.26 12.21 24.44
CA PRO A 201 -17.36 13.14 23.33
C PRO A 201 -17.33 12.44 21.95
N PHE A 202 -18.18 11.45 21.71
CA PHE A 202 -18.35 10.81 20.42
C PHE A 202 -19.45 11.50 19.60
N VAL A 203 -19.11 11.92 18.38
CA VAL A 203 -20.04 12.50 17.41
C VAL A 203 -19.80 11.93 16.00
N GLY A 204 -20.81 11.95 15.15
CA GLY A 204 -20.72 11.40 13.79
C GLY A 204 -21.28 12.33 12.72
N LEU A 205 -20.89 12.11 11.48
CA LEU A 205 -21.37 12.84 10.33
C LEU A 205 -22.88 12.67 10.16
N ASN A 206 -23.55 13.74 9.80
CA ASN A 206 -25.00 13.72 9.58
C ASN A 206 -25.41 13.26 8.16
N CYS A 207 -24.55 13.47 7.16
CA CYS A 207 -24.83 13.20 5.75
C CYS A 207 -23.77 12.32 5.06
N GLY A 208 -22.96 11.57 5.83
CA GLY A 208 -21.89 10.71 5.33
C GLY A 208 -20.66 11.49 4.84
N THR A 209 -19.62 10.73 4.44
CA THR A 209 -18.30 11.26 4.07
C THR A 209 -18.30 12.15 2.84
N ALA A 210 -19.23 11.96 1.90
CA ALA A 210 -19.32 12.82 0.70
C ALA A 210 -19.59 14.29 1.04
N ASN A 211 -20.25 14.57 2.17
CA ASN A 211 -20.59 15.91 2.64
C ASN A 211 -19.85 16.27 3.94
N ALA A 212 -18.76 15.60 4.26
CA ALA A 212 -18.02 15.80 5.51
C ALA A 212 -17.57 17.26 5.66
N VAL A 213 -16.94 17.84 4.64
CA VAL A 213 -16.44 19.24 4.68
C VAL A 213 -17.58 20.23 4.94
N ASP A 214 -18.76 20.05 4.30
CA ASP A 214 -19.91 20.90 4.52
C ASP A 214 -20.45 20.78 5.95
N THR A 215 -20.49 19.57 6.49
CA THR A 215 -20.89 19.34 7.88
C THR A 215 -19.93 20.03 8.85
N PHE A 216 -18.63 19.93 8.63
CA PHE A 216 -17.62 20.61 9.44
C PHE A 216 -17.71 22.14 9.30
N ALA A 217 -17.87 22.66 8.10
CA ALA A 217 -18.01 24.09 7.85
C ALA A 217 -19.22 24.69 8.58
N ASN A 218 -20.36 23.98 8.56
CA ASN A 218 -21.56 24.44 9.25
C ASN A 218 -21.45 24.34 10.78
N ASN A 219 -20.56 23.50 11.30
CA ASN A 219 -20.34 23.28 12.73
C ASN A 219 -18.93 23.69 13.21
N GLU A 220 -18.23 24.51 12.44
CA GLU A 220 -16.85 24.92 12.67
C GLU A 220 -16.62 25.51 14.07
N LYS A 221 -17.50 26.37 14.53
CA LYS A 221 -17.42 26.97 15.87
C LYS A 221 -17.46 25.94 17.01
N PHE A 222 -18.23 24.87 16.83
CA PHE A 222 -18.30 23.79 17.79
C PHE A 222 -16.98 23.02 17.84
N ILE A 223 -16.45 22.62 16.66
CA ILE A 223 -15.21 21.85 16.55
C ILE A 223 -14.00 22.64 17.05
N ARG A 224 -13.87 23.91 16.65
CA ARG A 224 -12.76 24.78 17.10
C ARG A 224 -12.77 25.08 18.60
N GLY A 225 -13.84 24.74 19.29
CA GLY A 225 -13.93 24.85 20.75
C GLY A 225 -13.17 23.76 21.49
N TYR A 226 -12.68 22.72 20.82
CA TYR A 226 -11.97 21.61 21.46
C TYR A 226 -10.44 21.75 21.30
N GLU A 227 -9.70 21.37 22.35
CA GLU A 227 -8.24 21.36 22.35
C GLU A 227 -7.67 20.26 21.44
N LYS A 228 -8.38 19.13 21.31
CA LYS A 228 -7.99 17.99 20.49
C LYS A 228 -9.20 17.44 19.74
N VAL A 229 -9.06 17.34 18.43
CA VAL A 229 -10.05 16.75 17.51
C VAL A 229 -9.48 15.45 16.96
N VAL A 230 -10.12 14.33 17.23
CA VAL A 230 -9.68 13.02 16.74
C VAL A 230 -10.65 12.51 15.69
N LEU A 231 -10.16 12.35 14.47
CA LEU A 231 -10.91 11.79 13.34
C LEU A 231 -10.72 10.29 13.29
N GLY A 232 -11.80 9.53 13.29
CA GLY A 232 -11.81 8.07 13.17
C GLY A 232 -12.83 7.64 12.14
N PHE A 233 -12.69 8.10 10.88
CA PHE A 233 -13.53 7.67 9.77
C PHE A 233 -13.17 6.24 9.35
N ASP A 234 -14.07 5.60 8.61
CA ASP A 234 -13.92 4.21 8.17
C ASP A 234 -12.58 3.97 7.47
N ASN A 235 -11.96 2.84 7.75
CA ASN A 235 -10.68 2.44 7.15
C ASN A 235 -10.88 1.84 5.75
N ASP A 236 -11.62 2.56 4.91
CA ASP A 236 -12.01 2.15 3.56
C ASP A 236 -11.19 2.84 2.48
N GLU A 237 -10.65 2.07 1.52
CA GLU A 237 -10.24 2.61 0.23
C GLU A 237 -11.42 2.59 -0.75
N ALA A 238 -11.58 3.68 -1.51
CA ALA A 238 -12.61 3.75 -2.54
C ALA A 238 -12.34 2.73 -3.65
N THR A 239 -13.33 1.89 -3.98
CA THR A 239 -13.30 0.99 -5.13
C THR A 239 -13.26 1.79 -6.45
N ALA A 240 -12.86 1.15 -7.56
CA ALA A 240 -12.84 1.81 -8.87
C ALA A 240 -14.22 2.40 -9.24
N LEU A 241 -15.29 1.66 -8.97
CA LEU A 241 -16.68 2.11 -9.23
C LEU A 241 -17.08 3.32 -8.37
N GLU A 242 -16.64 3.36 -7.12
CA GLU A 242 -16.92 4.47 -6.21
C GLU A 242 -16.11 5.72 -6.60
N LYS A 243 -14.87 5.55 -7.06
CA LYS A 243 -14.07 6.65 -7.64
C LYS A 243 -14.73 7.25 -8.88
N GLU A 244 -15.25 6.40 -9.78
CA GLU A 244 -16.02 6.84 -10.95
C GLU A 244 -17.26 7.64 -10.55
N ARG A 245 -17.96 7.20 -9.50
CA ARG A 245 -19.14 7.90 -8.95
C ARG A 245 -18.79 9.11 -8.07
N LYS A 246 -17.52 9.46 -7.92
CA LYS A 246 -17.02 10.51 -7.02
C LYS A 246 -17.45 10.33 -5.56
N VAL A 247 -17.56 9.10 -5.09
CA VAL A 247 -17.84 8.78 -3.70
C VAL A 247 -16.53 8.89 -2.90
N LYS A 248 -16.51 9.79 -1.93
CA LYS A 248 -15.40 9.93 -1.01
C LYS A 248 -15.49 8.88 0.08
N LYS A 249 -14.38 8.22 0.38
CA LYS A 249 -14.26 7.25 1.47
C LYS A 249 -13.55 7.86 2.66
N GLY A 250 -13.58 7.16 3.79
CA GLY A 250 -13.14 7.67 5.08
C GLY A 250 -11.78 8.36 5.06
N LYS A 251 -10.78 7.78 4.36
CA LYS A 251 -9.45 8.38 4.24
C LYS A 251 -9.44 9.70 3.45
N GLU A 252 -10.13 9.74 2.30
CA GLU A 252 -10.24 10.96 1.49
C GLU A 252 -11.00 12.04 2.25
N ALA A 253 -12.07 11.67 2.97
CA ALA A 253 -12.82 12.58 3.81
C ALA A 253 -11.99 13.13 4.98
N THR A 254 -11.12 12.29 5.58
CA THR A 254 -10.17 12.72 6.63
C THR A 254 -9.23 13.79 6.08
N ASP A 255 -8.64 13.56 4.91
CA ASP A 255 -7.72 14.50 4.27
C ASP A 255 -8.40 15.83 3.93
N ASP A 256 -9.61 15.77 3.36
CA ASP A 256 -10.39 16.98 2.99
C ASP A 256 -10.82 17.80 4.23
N VAL A 257 -11.30 17.14 5.28
CA VAL A 257 -11.71 17.80 6.53
C VAL A 257 -10.51 18.44 7.22
N ALA A 258 -9.39 17.75 7.29
CA ALA A 258 -8.19 18.27 7.91
C ALA A 258 -7.58 19.42 7.10
N ALA A 259 -7.62 19.35 5.77
CA ALA A 259 -7.25 20.45 4.89
C ALA A 259 -8.17 21.67 5.04
N PHE A 260 -9.47 21.44 5.26
CA PHE A 260 -10.43 22.52 5.52
C PHE A 260 -10.18 23.24 6.85
N LEU A 261 -9.96 22.47 7.94
CA LEU A 261 -9.81 23.04 9.28
C LEU A 261 -8.49 23.79 9.46
N LEU A 262 -7.40 23.35 8.80
CA LEU A 262 -6.05 23.95 8.86
C LEU A 262 -5.58 24.28 10.28
N THR A 263 -5.88 23.40 11.25
CA THR A 263 -5.49 23.57 12.64
C THR A 263 -4.48 22.52 13.07
N ASP A 264 -3.75 22.83 14.13
CA ASP A 264 -2.69 21.95 14.63
C ASP A 264 -3.16 20.93 15.67
N ASN A 265 -4.44 20.92 15.98
CA ASN A 265 -5.05 20.07 17.00
C ASN A 265 -5.84 18.87 16.42
N ILE A 266 -5.64 18.54 15.12
CA ILE A 266 -6.28 17.39 14.49
C ILE A 266 -5.38 16.16 14.59
N PHE A 267 -5.98 15.08 15.07
CA PHE A 267 -5.37 13.76 15.22
C PHE A 267 -6.19 12.72 14.49
N VAL A 268 -5.56 11.60 14.13
CA VAL A 268 -6.23 10.49 13.46
C VAL A 268 -6.19 9.26 14.35
N ALA A 269 -7.35 8.66 14.57
CA ALA A 269 -7.45 7.37 15.24
C ALA A 269 -7.07 6.27 14.23
N ARG A 270 -6.06 5.46 14.55
CA ARG A 270 -5.61 4.36 13.70
C ARG A 270 -6.26 3.06 14.14
N TYR A 271 -6.98 2.44 13.23
CA TYR A 271 -7.50 1.09 13.43
C TYR A 271 -6.34 0.10 13.56
N PRO A 272 -6.45 -0.92 14.44
CA PRO A 272 -5.33 -1.82 14.77
C PRO A 272 -4.88 -2.70 13.60
N ASN A 273 -5.74 -2.92 12.61
CA ASN A 273 -5.48 -3.77 11.46
C ASN A 273 -5.89 -3.08 10.16
N GLU A 274 -5.19 -3.41 9.06
CA GLU A 274 -5.62 -2.96 7.74
C GLU A 274 -6.87 -3.75 7.30
N ARG A 275 -7.73 -3.13 6.48
CA ARG A 275 -8.99 -3.72 6.00
C ARG A 275 -8.83 -5.08 5.31
N ASN A 276 -7.68 -5.32 4.68
CA ASN A 276 -7.41 -6.56 3.95
C ASN A 276 -6.92 -7.72 4.84
N ASP A 277 -6.71 -7.48 6.13
CA ASP A 277 -6.50 -8.54 7.10
C ASP A 277 -7.83 -9.29 7.31
N PRO A 278 -7.90 -10.63 7.19
CA PRO A 278 -9.12 -11.40 7.48
C PRO A 278 -9.70 -11.17 8.87
N ALA A 279 -8.87 -10.73 9.82
CA ALA A 279 -9.26 -10.30 11.16
C ALA A 279 -9.43 -8.77 11.27
N GLY A 280 -9.28 -8.04 10.17
CA GLY A 280 -9.33 -6.58 10.11
C GLY A 280 -10.71 -6.03 10.41
N VAL A 281 -10.74 -4.89 11.07
CA VAL A 281 -11.96 -4.16 11.38
C VAL A 281 -12.09 -2.96 10.47
N LYS A 282 -13.32 -2.74 9.98
CA LYS A 282 -13.62 -1.65 9.06
C LYS A 282 -13.87 -0.33 9.80
N ASP A 283 -14.64 -0.40 10.89
CA ASP A 283 -15.17 0.76 11.61
C ASP A 283 -15.24 0.51 13.12
N VAL A 284 -15.65 1.53 13.86
CA VAL A 284 -15.76 1.47 15.32
C VAL A 284 -16.81 0.45 15.78
N ARG A 285 -17.89 0.32 15.01
CA ARG A 285 -18.94 -0.63 15.33
C ARG A 285 -18.46 -2.06 15.18
N ASP A 286 -17.74 -2.39 14.12
CA ASP A 286 -17.15 -3.72 13.95
C ASP A 286 -16.24 -4.09 15.12
N MET A 287 -15.45 -3.12 15.62
CA MET A 287 -14.63 -3.32 16.82
C MET A 287 -15.47 -3.60 18.07
N TYR A 288 -16.57 -2.86 18.25
CA TYR A 288 -17.44 -3.03 19.40
C TYR A 288 -18.15 -4.39 19.36
N ASP A 289 -18.68 -4.77 18.21
CA ASP A 289 -19.34 -6.06 18.00
C ASP A 289 -18.35 -7.25 18.19
N ALA A 290 -17.06 -7.03 17.94
CA ALA A 290 -15.97 -7.97 18.24
C ALA A 290 -15.50 -7.97 19.73
N GLY A 291 -16.17 -7.22 20.61
CA GLY A 291 -15.82 -7.14 22.04
C GLY A 291 -14.58 -6.33 22.38
N LYS A 292 -14.08 -5.50 21.44
CA LYS A 292 -12.85 -4.69 21.57
C LYS A 292 -13.11 -3.28 22.16
N GLY A 293 -14.08 -3.12 23.07
CA GLY A 293 -14.47 -1.81 23.62
C GLY A 293 -13.31 -1.05 24.26
N ARG A 294 -12.43 -1.73 25.00
CA ARG A 294 -11.24 -1.09 25.61
C ARG A 294 -10.25 -0.58 24.55
N GLU A 295 -10.10 -1.30 23.46
CA GLU A 295 -9.22 -0.90 22.37
C GLU A 295 -9.76 0.32 21.63
N ILE A 296 -11.08 0.41 21.42
CA ILE A 296 -11.74 1.60 20.87
C ILE A 296 -11.41 2.81 21.74
N TRP A 297 -11.65 2.73 23.05
CA TRP A 297 -11.36 3.83 23.95
C TRP A 297 -9.89 4.27 23.88
N ASN A 298 -8.96 3.31 23.90
CA ASN A 298 -7.54 3.61 23.82
C ASN A 298 -7.16 4.24 22.46
N MET A 299 -7.72 3.75 21.37
CA MET A 299 -7.46 4.26 20.02
C MET A 299 -7.78 5.75 19.90
N PHE A 300 -8.90 6.19 20.45
CA PHE A 300 -9.31 7.59 20.41
C PHE A 300 -8.65 8.45 21.49
N SER A 301 -8.69 8.02 22.75
CA SER A 301 -8.17 8.81 23.87
C SER A 301 -6.66 9.00 23.83
N LYS A 302 -5.93 8.00 23.31
CA LYS A 302 -4.48 8.01 23.17
C LYS A 302 -4.01 8.29 21.74
N ALA A 303 -4.86 8.81 20.86
CA ALA A 303 -4.44 9.15 19.50
C ALA A 303 -3.31 10.19 19.56
N GLU A 304 -2.10 9.77 19.18
CA GLU A 304 -0.90 10.62 19.15
C GLU A 304 -0.53 11.04 17.73
N ASP A 305 -1.13 10.38 16.73
CA ASP A 305 -0.88 10.68 15.33
C ASP A 305 -1.58 11.97 14.92
N ARG A 306 -0.84 13.07 15.08
CA ARG A 306 -1.28 14.36 14.56
C ARG A 306 -1.44 14.28 13.05
N TYR A 307 -2.55 14.75 12.54
CA TYR A 307 -2.72 14.88 11.10
C TYR A 307 -1.73 15.89 10.55
N VAL A 308 -0.92 15.45 9.58
CA VAL A 308 0.04 16.32 8.91
C VAL A 308 -0.30 16.26 7.42
N PRO A 309 -0.76 17.38 6.83
CA PRO A 309 -0.94 17.48 5.39
C PRO A 309 0.36 17.17 4.66
N ASP A 310 0.27 16.58 3.46
CA ASP A 310 1.41 16.33 2.57
C ASP A 310 2.50 15.39 3.12
N LYS A 311 2.14 14.47 4.00
CA LYS A 311 3.09 13.48 4.56
C LYS A 311 4.32 14.10 5.24
N LEU A 312 4.21 15.32 5.78
CA LEU A 312 5.23 15.87 6.65
C LEU A 312 5.36 14.99 7.91
N ILE A 313 6.56 14.54 8.18
CA ILE A 313 6.86 13.74 9.37
C ILE A 313 7.62 14.63 10.36
N SER A 314 7.08 14.78 11.57
CA SER A 314 7.81 15.45 12.65
C SER A 314 9.05 14.63 13.03
N LEU A 315 10.15 15.32 13.38
CA LEU A 315 11.35 14.64 13.88
C LEU A 315 11.05 13.80 15.15
N SER A 316 10.06 14.22 15.95
CA SER A 316 9.61 13.49 17.14
C SER A 316 9.02 12.11 16.83
N ASN A 317 8.53 11.90 15.60
CA ASN A 317 7.97 10.63 15.14
C ASN A 317 9.06 9.67 14.60
N ILE A 318 10.31 10.13 14.53
CA ILE A 318 11.43 9.31 14.09
C ILE A 318 12.16 8.78 15.31
N THR A 319 11.95 7.51 15.62
CA THR A 319 12.57 6.89 16.79
C THR A 319 14.05 6.63 16.58
N ILE A 320 14.81 6.59 17.68
CA ILE A 320 16.26 6.21 17.65
C ILE A 320 16.43 4.81 17.07
N GLU A 321 15.49 3.91 17.33
CA GLU A 321 15.49 2.57 16.75
C GLU A 321 15.45 2.62 15.22
N ASN A 322 14.53 3.40 14.65
CA ASN A 322 14.46 3.61 13.20
C ASN A 322 15.73 4.21 12.62
N LEU A 323 16.37 5.16 13.32
CA LEU A 323 17.62 5.78 12.89
C LEU A 323 18.81 4.80 12.95
N ARG A 324 18.81 3.84 13.87
CA ARG A 324 19.87 2.84 14.04
C ARG A 324 19.65 1.59 13.20
N LYS A 325 18.50 1.43 12.56
CA LYS A 325 18.22 0.27 11.72
C LYS A 325 19.23 0.20 10.58
N LYS A 326 20.07 -0.82 10.59
CA LYS A 326 21.06 -1.07 9.52
C LYS A 326 20.30 -1.39 8.22
N LYS A 327 20.74 -0.77 7.13
CA LYS A 327 20.25 -1.20 5.80
C LYS A 327 20.76 -2.61 5.55
N LYS A 328 19.85 -3.48 5.11
CA LYS A 328 20.16 -4.86 4.75
C LYS A 328 20.95 -4.91 3.45
N ASP A 329 21.84 -5.87 3.30
CA ASP A 329 22.35 -6.25 2.00
C ASP A 329 21.19 -6.86 1.17
N GLY A 330 21.25 -6.67 -0.14
CA GLY A 330 20.27 -7.22 -1.05
C GLY A 330 20.56 -8.67 -1.42
N VAL A 331 19.78 -9.16 -2.39
CA VAL A 331 19.96 -10.51 -2.91
C VAL A 331 21.34 -10.68 -3.53
N PRO A 332 22.11 -11.72 -3.16
CA PRO A 332 23.36 -12.07 -3.83
C PRO A 332 23.16 -12.30 -5.32
N LEU A 333 24.12 -11.93 -6.14
CA LEU A 333 24.11 -12.10 -7.58
C LEU A 333 25.22 -13.08 -8.02
N PRO A 334 24.97 -14.39 -7.93
CA PRO A 334 25.93 -15.39 -8.41
C PRO A 334 26.22 -15.18 -9.91
N GLY A 335 27.48 -15.27 -10.31
CA GLY A 335 27.92 -14.99 -11.67
C GLY A 335 28.08 -13.49 -12.02
N MET A 336 27.73 -12.58 -11.10
CA MET A 336 27.97 -11.14 -11.25
C MET A 336 28.52 -10.52 -9.96
N PRO A 337 29.71 -11.00 -9.48
CA PRO A 337 30.22 -10.63 -8.16
C PRO A 337 30.58 -9.15 -8.06
N ARG A 338 31.06 -8.54 -9.15
CA ARG A 338 31.42 -7.13 -9.17
C ARG A 338 30.18 -6.23 -9.11
N LEU A 339 29.11 -6.62 -9.82
CA LEU A 339 27.82 -5.93 -9.72
C LEU A 339 27.29 -5.98 -8.28
N TYR A 340 27.37 -7.14 -7.63
CA TYR A 340 27.01 -7.27 -6.22
C TYR A 340 27.90 -6.40 -5.31
N GLU A 341 29.22 -6.38 -5.53
CA GLU A 341 30.13 -5.54 -4.75
C GLU A 341 29.75 -4.04 -4.85
N LEU A 342 29.42 -3.58 -6.05
CA LEU A 342 29.10 -2.17 -6.29
C LEU A 342 27.73 -1.80 -5.72
N THR A 343 26.70 -2.65 -5.90
CA THR A 343 25.30 -2.35 -5.60
C THR A 343 24.80 -2.94 -4.30
N LYS A 344 25.49 -3.96 -3.77
CA LYS A 344 25.04 -4.79 -2.65
C LYS A 344 23.74 -5.55 -2.93
N GLY A 345 23.46 -5.82 -4.20
CA GLY A 345 22.32 -6.59 -4.68
C GLY A 345 20.96 -5.88 -4.64
N PRO A 346 19.95 -6.44 -5.33
CA PRO A 346 18.58 -5.96 -5.32
C PRO A 346 17.97 -6.00 -3.90
N ARG A 347 17.19 -4.96 -3.55
CA ARG A 347 16.47 -4.86 -2.26
C ARG A 347 15.05 -4.37 -2.46
N THR A 348 14.13 -4.79 -1.62
CA THR A 348 12.79 -4.22 -1.58
C THR A 348 12.84 -2.72 -1.28
N GLY A 349 11.85 -1.97 -1.76
CA GLY A 349 11.81 -0.51 -1.72
C GLY A 349 12.62 0.20 -2.80
N GLU A 350 13.29 -0.53 -3.73
CA GLU A 350 14.14 0.03 -4.77
C GLU A 350 13.58 -0.22 -6.18
N LEU A 351 13.65 0.82 -7.02
CA LEU A 351 13.41 0.75 -8.46
C LEU A 351 14.75 0.75 -9.19
N TRP A 352 15.04 -0.34 -9.90
CA TRP A 352 16.21 -0.46 -10.77
C TRP A 352 15.81 -0.35 -12.24
N THR A 353 16.64 0.25 -13.06
CA THR A 353 16.47 0.29 -14.50
C THR A 353 17.67 -0.35 -15.19
N LEU A 354 17.37 -1.29 -16.09
CA LEU A 354 18.34 -1.92 -16.98
C LEU A 354 18.12 -1.40 -18.41
N THR A 355 19.18 -0.92 -19.06
CA THR A 355 19.10 -0.41 -20.43
C THR A 355 20.27 -0.86 -21.28
N GLY A 356 20.14 -0.74 -22.58
CA GLY A 356 21.17 -1.08 -23.57
C GLY A 356 20.58 -1.17 -24.97
N PRO A 357 21.45 -1.35 -25.99
CA PRO A 357 21.00 -1.47 -27.37
C PRO A 357 20.13 -2.71 -27.58
N SER A 358 19.31 -2.69 -28.65
CA SER A 358 18.55 -3.87 -29.06
C SER A 358 19.52 -5.01 -29.38
N GLY A 359 19.19 -6.21 -28.92
CA GLY A 359 20.06 -7.39 -29.05
C GLY A 359 21.34 -7.32 -28.22
N GLY A 360 21.53 -6.33 -27.32
CA GLY A 360 22.76 -6.13 -26.51
C GLY A 360 22.92 -7.08 -25.32
N GLY A 361 21.99 -8.00 -25.05
CA GLY A 361 22.07 -8.93 -23.92
C GLY A 361 21.25 -8.51 -22.71
N LYS A 362 20.37 -7.50 -22.82
CA LYS A 362 19.51 -7.04 -21.71
C LYS A 362 18.68 -8.16 -21.08
N SER A 363 17.95 -8.89 -21.91
CA SER A 363 17.06 -9.97 -21.43
C SER A 363 17.88 -11.07 -20.73
N THR A 364 19.07 -11.41 -21.24
CA THR A 364 19.96 -12.38 -20.59
C THR A 364 20.42 -11.90 -19.20
N ILE A 365 20.86 -10.63 -19.09
CA ILE A 365 21.24 -10.04 -17.80
C ILE A 365 20.05 -9.96 -16.83
N SER A 366 18.87 -9.56 -17.34
CA SER A 366 17.63 -9.52 -16.57
C SER A 366 17.29 -10.90 -16.01
N ARG A 367 17.33 -11.96 -16.83
CA ARG A 367 17.07 -13.35 -16.41
C ARG A 367 18.05 -13.83 -15.36
N LYS A 368 19.33 -13.47 -15.46
CA LYS A 368 20.31 -13.81 -14.40
C LYS A 368 19.99 -13.14 -13.07
N ILE A 369 19.57 -11.88 -13.08
CA ILE A 369 19.13 -11.16 -11.86
C ILE A 369 17.85 -11.81 -11.31
N GLU A 370 16.89 -12.08 -12.17
CA GLU A 370 15.63 -12.73 -11.84
C GLU A 370 15.85 -14.12 -11.23
N TYR A 371 16.65 -14.96 -11.89
CA TYR A 371 16.98 -16.29 -11.42
C TYR A 371 17.72 -16.25 -10.07
N ALA A 372 18.62 -15.29 -9.88
CA ALA A 372 19.28 -15.08 -8.60
C ALA A 372 18.28 -14.74 -7.49
N ILE A 373 17.25 -13.90 -7.78
CA ILE A 373 16.20 -13.58 -6.82
C ILE A 373 15.34 -14.82 -6.51
N VAL A 374 14.91 -15.55 -7.53
CA VAL A 374 14.11 -16.78 -7.36
C VAL A 374 14.85 -17.80 -6.49
N ASN A 375 16.14 -18.06 -6.80
CA ASN A 375 16.95 -18.98 -6.02
C ASN A 375 17.13 -18.53 -4.57
N TYR A 376 17.33 -17.24 -4.36
CA TYR A 376 17.40 -16.69 -3.02
C TYR A 376 16.12 -16.92 -2.23
N LEU A 377 14.95 -16.80 -2.87
CA LEU A 377 13.66 -17.06 -2.24
C LEU A 377 13.37 -18.56 -2.02
N ARG A 378 13.98 -19.43 -2.82
CA ARG A 378 13.88 -20.90 -2.69
C ARG A 378 14.79 -21.45 -1.59
N ASP A 379 15.93 -20.82 -1.35
CA ASP A 379 16.91 -21.26 -0.37
C ASP A 379 16.46 -20.91 1.06
N MET A 380 15.86 -21.88 1.73
CA MET A 380 15.40 -21.76 3.11
C MET A 380 16.54 -21.79 4.14
N SER A 381 17.76 -22.12 3.74
CA SER A 381 18.93 -22.17 4.64
C SER A 381 19.50 -20.79 4.94
N ILE A 382 19.17 -19.78 4.11
CA ILE A 382 19.66 -18.41 4.31
C ILE A 382 18.81 -17.76 5.42
N PRO A 383 19.45 -17.31 6.54
CA PRO A 383 18.72 -16.59 7.59
C PRO A 383 18.07 -15.34 7.04
N ARG A 384 16.75 -15.30 7.06
CA ARG A 384 15.99 -14.14 6.59
C ARG A 384 15.94 -13.11 7.69
N LEU A 385 16.73 -12.06 7.52
CA LEU A 385 16.79 -10.97 8.46
C LEU A 385 15.51 -10.12 8.41
N ASP A 386 14.81 -10.04 9.55
CA ASP A 386 13.72 -9.09 9.85
C ASP A 386 12.68 -8.77 8.76
N GLY A 387 11.53 -9.39 8.81
CA GLY A 387 10.34 -9.03 8.05
C GLY A 387 10.21 -9.67 6.67
N TRP A 388 11.12 -10.54 6.26
CA TRP A 388 10.94 -11.40 5.08
C TRP A 388 10.06 -12.59 5.47
N THR A 389 8.99 -12.79 4.71
CA THR A 389 8.09 -13.92 4.95
C THR A 389 8.44 -15.07 4.01
N GLU A 390 8.17 -16.29 4.45
CA GLU A 390 8.29 -17.50 3.61
C GLU A 390 7.44 -17.44 2.33
N HIS A 391 6.53 -16.49 2.28
CA HIS A 391 5.53 -16.33 1.22
C HIS A 391 5.90 -15.30 0.15
N GLU A 392 7.10 -14.69 0.20
CA GLU A 392 7.52 -13.74 -0.83
C GLU A 392 7.69 -14.43 -2.18
N LYS A 393 7.21 -13.76 -3.25
CA LYS A 393 7.23 -14.28 -4.62
C LYS A 393 7.77 -13.24 -5.60
N VAL A 394 8.18 -13.73 -6.77
CA VAL A 394 8.58 -12.93 -7.92
C VAL A 394 7.39 -12.83 -8.89
N ALA A 395 7.04 -11.61 -9.28
CA ALA A 395 6.13 -11.34 -10.38
C ALA A 395 6.94 -11.08 -11.67
N ILE A 396 6.64 -11.80 -12.72
CA ILE A 396 7.26 -11.67 -14.03
C ILE A 396 6.23 -11.07 -14.98
N ILE A 397 6.55 -9.91 -15.54
CA ILE A 397 5.72 -9.19 -16.51
C ILE A 397 6.56 -8.99 -17.75
N ARG A 398 6.38 -9.86 -18.74
CA ARG A 398 7.00 -9.78 -20.07
C ARG A 398 5.93 -9.55 -21.11
N LEU A 399 6.03 -8.42 -21.78
CA LEU A 399 5.00 -7.97 -22.73
C LEU A 399 5.32 -8.38 -24.18
N GLU A 400 6.45 -9.07 -24.40
CA GLU A 400 6.93 -9.53 -25.70
C GLU A 400 7.19 -11.05 -25.77
N GLU A 401 7.07 -11.76 -24.65
CA GLU A 401 7.27 -13.21 -24.55
C GLU A 401 5.99 -13.84 -23.98
N ASP A 402 5.70 -15.06 -24.37
CA ASP A 402 4.64 -15.85 -23.75
C ASP A 402 5.09 -16.46 -22.40
N GLU A 403 4.14 -17.04 -21.68
CA GLU A 403 4.39 -17.61 -20.36
C GLU A 403 5.26 -18.87 -20.43
N GLU A 404 5.08 -19.71 -21.43
CA GLU A 404 5.86 -20.94 -21.64
C GLU A 404 7.32 -20.60 -21.97
N GLU A 405 7.56 -19.61 -22.82
CA GLU A 405 8.91 -19.14 -23.14
C GLU A 405 9.61 -18.58 -21.90
N SER A 406 8.88 -17.82 -21.10
CA SER A 406 9.38 -17.27 -19.84
C SER A 406 9.78 -18.36 -18.83
N VAL A 407 8.95 -19.39 -18.65
CA VAL A 407 9.23 -20.52 -17.74
C VAL A 407 10.40 -21.36 -18.23
N ASN A 408 10.39 -21.75 -19.51
CA ASN A 408 11.46 -22.56 -20.10
C ASN A 408 12.81 -21.83 -20.06
N SER A 409 12.82 -20.51 -20.23
CA SER A 409 14.04 -19.72 -20.07
C SER A 409 14.63 -19.78 -18.65
N LEU A 410 13.79 -19.85 -17.63
CA LEU A 410 14.24 -20.03 -16.23
C LEU A 410 14.75 -21.44 -15.95
N TYR A 411 14.12 -22.45 -16.56
CA TYR A 411 14.61 -23.84 -16.47
C TYR A 411 15.97 -23.95 -17.15
N ALA A 412 16.15 -23.31 -18.29
CA ALA A 412 17.45 -23.29 -18.99
C ALA A 412 18.54 -22.63 -18.12
N GLU A 413 18.24 -21.56 -17.38
CA GLU A 413 19.18 -20.95 -16.44
C GLU A 413 19.54 -21.91 -15.29
N GLU A 414 18.57 -22.68 -14.78
CA GLU A 414 18.82 -23.70 -13.75
C GLU A 414 19.71 -24.83 -14.28
N LEU A 415 19.43 -25.29 -15.49
CA LEU A 415 20.16 -26.39 -16.14
C LEU A 415 21.51 -25.94 -16.73
N LYS A 416 21.75 -24.63 -16.81
CA LYS A 416 22.94 -24.03 -17.45
C LYS A 416 23.07 -24.43 -18.92
N VAL A 417 21.96 -24.43 -19.64
CA VAL A 417 21.89 -24.68 -21.10
C VAL A 417 21.46 -23.42 -21.83
N ASP A 418 21.62 -23.39 -23.15
CA ASP A 418 21.20 -22.24 -23.97
C ASP A 418 19.68 -22.03 -23.85
N PRO A 419 19.21 -20.90 -23.30
CA PRO A 419 17.79 -20.63 -23.15
C PRO A 419 17.03 -20.63 -24.47
N LYS A 420 17.64 -20.16 -25.55
CA LYS A 420 16.99 -20.13 -26.87
C LYS A 420 16.86 -21.51 -27.48
N ALA A 421 17.92 -22.33 -27.36
CA ALA A 421 17.88 -23.70 -27.82
C ALA A 421 16.91 -24.53 -27.01
N PHE A 422 16.88 -24.34 -25.67
CA PHE A 422 15.96 -25.03 -24.76
C PHE A 422 14.50 -24.67 -25.05
N VAL A 423 14.18 -23.38 -25.26
CA VAL A 423 12.83 -22.94 -25.62
C VAL A 423 12.40 -23.48 -26.98
N ALA A 424 13.33 -23.56 -27.96
CA ALA A 424 13.03 -24.06 -29.27
C ALA A 424 12.77 -25.58 -29.31
N ASP A 425 13.48 -26.34 -28.50
CA ASP A 425 13.40 -27.79 -28.45
C ASP A 425 13.86 -28.35 -27.08
N PRO A 426 12.99 -28.33 -26.07
CA PRO A 426 13.33 -28.84 -24.72
C PRO A 426 13.72 -30.32 -24.69
N GLU A 427 13.22 -31.13 -25.62
CA GLU A 427 13.46 -32.58 -25.70
C GLU A 427 14.91 -32.92 -25.99
N GLN A 428 15.68 -32.00 -26.56
CA GLN A 428 17.14 -32.18 -26.75
C GLN A 428 17.91 -32.20 -25.43
N PHE A 429 17.35 -31.63 -24.37
CA PHE A 429 18.04 -31.41 -23.09
C PHE A 429 17.48 -32.27 -21.96
N LEU A 430 16.18 -32.59 -21.99
CA LEU A 430 15.47 -33.30 -20.95
C LEU A 430 14.52 -34.34 -21.54
N THR A 431 14.39 -35.49 -20.89
CA THR A 431 13.25 -36.38 -21.12
C THR A 431 11.96 -35.75 -20.58
N GLU A 432 10.81 -36.23 -21.05
CA GLU A 432 9.51 -35.79 -20.55
C GLU A 432 9.38 -35.95 -19.01
N GLU A 433 9.88 -37.06 -18.48
CA GLU A 433 9.86 -37.30 -17.03
C GLU A 433 10.72 -36.30 -16.25
N GLN A 434 11.93 -36.00 -16.75
CA GLN A 434 12.82 -35.00 -16.13
C GLN A 434 12.21 -33.60 -16.18
N HIS A 435 11.59 -33.22 -17.31
CA HIS A 435 10.90 -31.95 -17.45
C HIS A 435 9.71 -31.85 -16.49
N LEU A 436 8.92 -32.92 -16.38
CA LEU A 436 7.80 -32.99 -15.44
C LEU A 436 8.28 -32.88 -14.00
N GLU A 437 9.38 -33.51 -13.62
CA GLU A 437 9.96 -33.46 -12.27
C GLU A 437 10.36 -32.02 -11.91
N ILE A 438 11.07 -31.33 -12.80
CA ILE A 438 11.45 -29.92 -12.61
C ILE A 438 10.20 -29.05 -12.45
N HIS A 439 9.24 -29.21 -13.35
CA HIS A 439 8.01 -28.43 -13.35
C HIS A 439 7.21 -28.62 -12.05
N GLN A 440 7.01 -29.87 -11.62
CA GLN A 440 6.32 -30.18 -10.36
C GLN A 440 7.02 -29.58 -9.14
N ARG A 441 8.36 -29.58 -9.12
CA ARG A 441 9.13 -28.97 -8.06
C ARG A 441 8.90 -27.46 -8.01
N TRP A 442 8.96 -26.77 -9.13
CA TRP A 442 8.73 -25.34 -9.20
C TRP A 442 7.29 -24.94 -8.81
N ILE A 443 6.29 -25.76 -9.21
CA ILE A 443 4.90 -25.58 -8.74
C ILE A 443 4.81 -25.70 -7.22
N LYS A 444 5.45 -26.73 -6.63
CA LYS A 444 5.43 -26.94 -5.19
C LYS A 444 6.09 -25.79 -4.41
N GLU A 445 7.15 -25.22 -4.96
CA GLU A 445 7.86 -24.08 -4.36
C GLU A 445 7.06 -22.79 -4.43
N ASP A 446 6.20 -22.62 -5.42
CA ASP A 446 5.27 -21.49 -5.66
C ASP A 446 5.93 -20.11 -5.46
N LYS A 447 7.13 -19.89 -6.04
CA LYS A 447 7.89 -18.64 -5.89
C LYS A 447 7.68 -17.66 -7.03
N ILE A 448 6.96 -18.03 -8.09
CA ILE A 448 6.79 -17.24 -9.31
C ILE A 448 5.32 -17.03 -9.63
N LYS A 449 4.99 -15.82 -10.05
CA LYS A 449 3.72 -15.46 -10.70
C LYS A 449 4.03 -14.77 -12.02
N ILE A 450 3.47 -15.27 -13.11
CA ILE A 450 3.64 -14.72 -14.46
C ILE A 450 2.36 -13.98 -14.83
N PHE A 451 2.54 -12.81 -15.43
CA PHE A 451 1.42 -12.05 -15.97
C PHE A 451 1.26 -12.38 -17.45
N ASP A 452 0.24 -13.17 -17.72
CA ASP A 452 -0.16 -13.51 -19.08
C ASP A 452 -0.79 -12.27 -19.76
N HIS A 453 0.01 -11.53 -20.49
CA HIS A 453 -0.42 -10.40 -21.30
C HIS A 453 0.63 -10.08 -22.37
N PHE A 454 0.24 -10.19 -23.61
CA PHE A 454 1.07 -9.83 -24.75
C PHE A 454 0.66 -8.44 -25.28
N GLY A 455 1.63 -7.56 -25.44
CA GLY A 455 1.41 -6.24 -26.03
C GLY A 455 1.31 -5.10 -25.00
N SER A 456 0.68 -4.00 -25.39
CA SER A 456 0.62 -2.79 -24.57
C SER A 456 -0.44 -2.84 -23.47
N ILE A 457 -0.13 -2.26 -22.32
CA ILE A 457 -1.03 -2.14 -21.17
C ILE A 457 -1.08 -0.68 -20.68
N PRO A 458 -2.26 -0.09 -20.45
CA PRO A 458 -2.38 1.23 -19.84
C PRO A 458 -1.78 1.29 -18.41
N THR A 459 -1.18 2.43 -18.06
CA THR A 459 -0.48 2.62 -16.78
C THR A 459 -1.34 2.32 -15.56
N ASP A 460 -2.58 2.81 -15.53
CA ASP A 460 -3.53 2.58 -14.45
C ASP A 460 -3.87 1.09 -14.28
N GLN A 461 -4.03 0.37 -15.39
CA GLN A 461 -4.25 -1.08 -15.37
C GLN A 461 -3.00 -1.83 -14.88
N LEU A 462 -1.80 -1.42 -15.32
CA LEU A 462 -0.56 -2.01 -14.81
C LEU A 462 -0.45 -1.84 -13.31
N ILE A 463 -0.64 -0.62 -12.78
CA ILE A 463 -0.57 -0.36 -11.33
C ILE A 463 -1.62 -1.16 -10.55
N GLN A 464 -2.83 -1.32 -11.09
CA GLN A 464 -3.84 -2.20 -10.48
C GLN A 464 -3.37 -3.67 -10.43
N LYS A 465 -2.77 -4.16 -11.52
CA LYS A 465 -2.22 -5.53 -11.56
C LYS A 465 -1.07 -5.71 -10.58
N LEU A 466 -0.15 -4.74 -10.52
CA LEU A 466 0.92 -4.75 -9.53
C LEU A 466 0.38 -4.80 -8.10
N LYS A 467 -0.65 -4.02 -7.77
CA LYS A 467 -1.32 -4.09 -6.47
C LYS A 467 -1.92 -5.48 -6.20
N GLN A 468 -2.61 -6.05 -7.18
CA GLN A 468 -3.16 -7.40 -7.07
C GLN A 468 -2.06 -8.42 -6.77
N MET A 469 -0.96 -8.42 -7.54
CA MET A 469 0.16 -9.33 -7.34
C MET A 469 0.81 -9.17 -5.95
N VAL A 470 0.94 -7.93 -5.46
CA VAL A 470 1.51 -7.66 -4.13
C VAL A 470 0.59 -8.11 -3.02
N PHE A 471 -0.70 -7.77 -3.08
CA PHE A 471 -1.63 -7.98 -1.96
C PHE A 471 -2.28 -9.37 -1.93
N LEU A 472 -2.58 -9.96 -3.11
CA LEU A 472 -3.24 -11.26 -3.18
C LEU A 472 -2.23 -12.40 -3.33
N ASP A 473 -1.16 -12.18 -4.11
CA ASP A 473 -0.20 -13.23 -4.44
C ASP A 473 1.09 -13.16 -3.61
N GLY A 474 1.32 -12.08 -2.85
CA GLY A 474 2.51 -11.92 -2.02
C GLY A 474 3.79 -11.58 -2.80
N CYS A 475 3.67 -11.03 -4.02
CA CYS A 475 4.83 -10.66 -4.83
C CYS A 475 5.54 -9.43 -4.27
N LYS A 476 6.79 -9.58 -3.87
CA LYS A 476 7.66 -8.48 -3.41
C LYS A 476 8.76 -8.11 -4.41
N TRP A 477 8.96 -8.93 -5.42
CA TRP A 477 9.98 -8.81 -6.44
C TRP A 477 9.31 -8.80 -7.81
N ILE A 478 9.51 -7.75 -8.58
CA ILE A 478 8.80 -7.54 -9.85
C ILE A 478 9.82 -7.32 -10.95
N ILE A 479 9.72 -8.11 -12.03
CA ILE A 479 10.50 -7.95 -13.25
C ILE A 479 9.54 -7.42 -14.32
N LEU A 480 9.82 -6.24 -14.88
CA LEU A 480 8.99 -5.57 -15.89
C LEU A 480 9.78 -5.39 -17.18
N ASP A 481 9.54 -6.26 -18.14
CA ASP A 481 10.16 -6.27 -19.47
C ASP A 481 9.08 -6.09 -20.56
N HIS A 482 9.05 -4.99 -21.29
CA HIS A 482 9.82 -3.76 -21.11
C HIS A 482 8.88 -2.53 -21.02
N LEU A 483 9.39 -1.49 -20.39
CA LEU A 483 8.63 -0.29 -20.06
C LEU A 483 8.03 0.46 -21.27
N SER A 484 8.67 0.40 -22.43
CA SER A 484 8.18 1.09 -23.65
C SER A 484 6.85 0.55 -24.16
N MET A 485 6.53 -0.74 -23.90
CA MET A 485 5.24 -1.34 -24.29
C MET A 485 4.08 -0.80 -23.45
N VAL A 486 4.35 -0.48 -22.20
CA VAL A 486 3.35 0.15 -21.32
C VAL A 486 2.91 1.50 -21.89
N ILE A 487 3.85 2.27 -22.45
CA ILE A 487 3.59 3.62 -22.96
C ILE A 487 2.90 3.57 -24.33
N SER A 488 3.26 2.61 -25.18
CA SER A 488 2.68 2.49 -26.52
C SER A 488 1.18 2.23 -26.54
N GLY A 489 0.60 1.77 -25.41
CA GLY A 489 -0.84 1.60 -25.22
C GLY A 489 -1.61 2.87 -24.89
N LEU A 490 -0.91 3.96 -24.61
CA LEU A 490 -1.53 5.25 -24.30
C LEU A 490 -1.81 6.01 -25.61
N LYS A 491 -3.03 6.46 -25.82
CA LYS A 491 -3.43 7.34 -26.93
C LYS A 491 -2.98 8.78 -26.64
N SER A 492 -1.69 9.00 -26.35
CA SER A 492 -1.15 10.29 -25.98
C SER A 492 -0.14 10.73 -27.02
N ASP A 493 -0.17 12.00 -27.37
CA ASP A 493 0.80 12.61 -28.28
C ASP A 493 2.17 12.91 -27.62
N ASN A 494 2.35 12.55 -26.34
CA ASN A 494 3.54 12.87 -25.56
C ASN A 494 4.10 11.68 -24.77
N GLU A 495 4.75 10.74 -25.47
CA GLU A 495 5.43 9.56 -24.93
C GLU A 495 6.35 9.89 -23.73
N ARG A 496 7.00 11.07 -23.75
CA ARG A 496 7.91 11.50 -22.69
C ARG A 496 7.18 11.76 -21.38
N ARG A 497 6.05 12.44 -21.44
CA ARG A 497 5.24 12.76 -20.25
C ARG A 497 4.64 11.51 -19.64
N ASP A 498 4.23 10.57 -20.48
CA ASP A 498 3.66 9.31 -20.02
C ASP A 498 4.73 8.46 -19.32
N LEU A 499 5.96 8.47 -19.85
CA LEU A 499 7.10 7.82 -19.21
C LEU A 499 7.46 8.46 -17.86
N ASP A 500 7.41 9.79 -17.77
CA ASP A 500 7.63 10.51 -16.50
C ASP A 500 6.58 10.14 -15.46
N ASN A 501 5.32 10.03 -15.86
CA ASN A 501 4.20 9.66 -14.98
C ASN A 501 4.37 8.22 -14.48
N ILE A 502 4.57 7.25 -15.37
CA ILE A 502 4.70 5.85 -14.95
C ILE A 502 5.92 5.63 -14.06
N MET A 503 7.05 6.25 -14.35
CA MET A 503 8.24 6.14 -13.51
C MET A 503 8.00 6.72 -12.11
N THR A 504 7.24 7.81 -12.03
CA THR A 504 6.84 8.41 -10.75
C THR A 504 5.95 7.47 -9.95
N GLU A 505 4.97 6.85 -10.59
CA GLU A 505 4.08 5.88 -9.95
C GLU A 505 4.83 4.62 -9.52
N LEU A 506 5.72 4.05 -10.36
CA LEU A 506 6.52 2.88 -10.01
C LEU A 506 7.48 3.17 -8.84
N ALA A 507 8.14 4.34 -8.83
CA ALA A 507 9.03 4.72 -7.74
C ALA A 507 8.27 4.92 -6.41
N ALA A 508 7.08 5.54 -6.47
CA ALA A 508 6.19 5.67 -5.31
C ALA A 508 5.69 4.29 -4.84
N PHE A 509 5.33 3.42 -5.78
CA PHE A 509 4.88 2.05 -5.52
C PHE A 509 5.95 1.24 -4.78
N CYS A 510 7.20 1.26 -5.25
CA CYS A 510 8.32 0.58 -4.59
C CYS A 510 8.44 1.00 -3.12
N LYS A 511 8.38 2.31 -2.86
CA LYS A 511 8.54 2.87 -1.52
C LYS A 511 7.33 2.59 -0.63
N GLN A 512 6.12 2.70 -1.17
CA GLN A 512 4.87 2.57 -0.42
C GLN A 512 4.62 1.13 0.03
N TYR A 513 4.91 0.17 -0.84
CA TYR A 513 4.59 -1.24 -0.60
C TYR A 513 5.81 -2.11 -0.27
N ASP A 514 6.99 -1.47 -0.14
CA ASP A 514 8.27 -2.12 0.11
C ASP A 514 8.51 -3.30 -0.86
N VAL A 515 8.48 -2.99 -2.16
CA VAL A 515 8.70 -3.95 -3.24
C VAL A 515 9.89 -3.53 -4.10
N PHE A 516 10.59 -4.52 -4.67
CA PHE A 516 11.62 -4.31 -5.68
C PHE A 516 11.00 -4.33 -7.07
N ILE A 517 11.43 -3.42 -7.95
CA ILE A 517 11.08 -3.47 -9.37
C ILE A 517 12.36 -3.35 -10.18
N LEU A 518 12.60 -4.34 -11.07
CA LEU A 518 13.57 -4.24 -12.16
C LEU A 518 12.81 -3.88 -13.44
N SER A 519 12.96 -2.64 -13.92
CA SER A 519 12.37 -2.20 -15.17
C SER A 519 13.40 -2.25 -16.30
N ILE A 520 13.02 -2.82 -17.44
CA ILE A 520 13.88 -2.87 -18.63
C ILE A 520 13.40 -1.78 -19.58
N SER A 521 14.36 -1.00 -20.11
CA SER A 521 14.10 0.11 -21.01
C SER A 521 15.02 0.07 -22.22
N HIS A 522 14.49 0.42 -23.38
CA HIS A 522 15.29 0.63 -24.57
C HIS A 522 16.03 1.97 -24.54
N MET A 523 17.17 2.00 -25.22
CA MET A 523 17.90 3.24 -25.45
C MET A 523 17.55 3.85 -26.80
N LYS A 524 17.88 5.13 -26.97
CA LYS A 524 17.83 5.81 -28.28
C LYS A 524 18.81 5.17 -29.23
N ARG A 525 18.41 5.01 -30.51
CA ARG A 525 19.33 4.59 -31.54
C ARG A 525 20.40 5.66 -31.76
N LYS A 526 21.65 5.25 -31.85
CA LYS A 526 22.79 6.10 -32.13
C LYS A 526 23.50 5.62 -33.39
N GLU A 527 23.94 6.56 -34.18
CA GLU A 527 24.95 6.31 -35.18
C GLU A 527 26.33 6.43 -34.52
N LEU A 528 27.09 5.36 -34.56
CA LEU A 528 28.43 5.30 -33.99
C LEU A 528 29.45 5.20 -35.11
N GLN A 529 30.50 6.00 -35.00
CA GLN A 529 31.67 5.81 -35.87
C GLN A 529 32.52 4.71 -35.24
N LEU A 530 32.63 3.59 -35.96
CA LEU A 530 33.44 2.46 -35.54
C LEU A 530 34.92 2.79 -35.63
N PRO A 531 35.72 2.51 -34.62
CA PRO A 531 37.17 2.77 -34.67
C PRO A 531 37.86 1.88 -35.69
N LYS A 532 38.82 2.46 -36.40
CA LYS A 532 39.64 1.78 -37.39
C LYS A 532 41.10 1.95 -37.02
N ASP A 533 41.94 0.96 -37.39
CA ASP A 533 43.37 1.05 -37.31
C ASP A 533 43.96 1.96 -38.42
N LYS A 534 45.29 2.10 -38.49
CA LYS A 534 45.95 2.91 -39.49
C LYS A 534 45.78 2.37 -40.94
N ASP A 535 45.50 1.08 -41.04
CA ASP A 535 45.35 0.36 -42.29
C ASP A 535 43.86 0.28 -42.75
N GLY A 536 42.95 0.85 -41.95
CA GLY A 536 41.52 0.92 -42.23
C GLY A 536 40.72 -0.27 -41.75
N ASN A 537 41.31 -1.24 -41.03
CA ASN A 537 40.64 -2.39 -40.47
C ASN A 537 39.84 -1.99 -39.25
N MET A 538 38.67 -2.60 -39.04
CA MET A 538 37.87 -2.38 -37.86
C MET A 538 38.55 -2.95 -36.61
N LEU A 539 38.52 -2.19 -35.52
CA LEU A 539 38.97 -2.62 -34.21
C LEU A 539 37.77 -3.07 -33.34
N PRO A 540 37.97 -3.95 -32.37
CA PRO A 540 36.93 -4.29 -31.40
C PRO A 540 36.38 -3.02 -30.74
N PHE A 541 35.07 -2.94 -30.60
CA PHE A 541 34.40 -1.73 -30.17
C PHE A 541 33.33 -2.04 -29.15
N TRP A 542 33.40 -1.38 -28.01
CA TRP A 542 32.36 -1.40 -27.00
C TRP A 542 31.26 -0.40 -27.34
N TYR A 543 30.02 -0.86 -27.47
CA TYR A 543 28.87 0.01 -27.68
C TYR A 543 28.59 0.80 -26.39
N PRO A 544 28.95 2.09 -26.31
CA PRO A 544 28.87 2.82 -25.06
C PRO A 544 27.42 3.14 -24.71
N VAL A 545 27.02 2.87 -23.48
CA VAL A 545 25.71 3.22 -22.94
C VAL A 545 25.88 4.37 -21.95
N ARG A 546 25.23 5.48 -22.22
CA ARG A 546 25.27 6.68 -21.38
C ARG A 546 23.88 7.00 -20.85
N LYS A 547 23.82 7.77 -19.78
CA LYS A 547 22.54 8.19 -19.18
C LYS A 547 21.68 9.01 -20.14
N GLU A 548 22.30 9.81 -21.00
CA GLU A 548 21.65 10.64 -22.03
C GLU A 548 21.00 9.80 -23.14
N ASP A 549 21.35 8.52 -23.23
CA ASP A 549 20.84 7.58 -24.21
C ASP A 549 19.54 6.92 -23.80
N LEU A 550 19.16 7.06 -22.54
CA LEU A 550 17.88 6.57 -22.05
C LEU A 550 16.74 7.16 -22.91
N ARG A 551 15.90 6.27 -23.45
CA ARG A 551 14.81 6.68 -24.34
C ARG A 551 13.74 7.39 -23.54
N GLY A 552 13.38 8.57 -23.96
CA GLY A 552 12.19 9.28 -23.54
C GLY A 552 12.40 10.29 -22.41
N SER A 553 13.02 9.98 -21.29
CA SER A 553 12.90 10.84 -20.14
C SER A 553 14.08 10.85 -19.18
N ALA A 554 14.35 12.00 -18.59
CA ALA A 554 15.24 12.14 -17.44
C ALA A 554 14.68 11.41 -16.18
N ALA A 555 13.38 11.10 -16.12
CA ALA A 555 12.76 10.42 -15.00
C ALA A 555 13.31 9.00 -14.81
N LEU A 556 13.65 8.29 -15.90
CA LEU A 556 14.33 6.99 -15.81
C LEU A 556 15.62 7.08 -15.00
N GLU A 557 16.43 8.11 -15.24
CA GLU A 557 17.62 8.34 -14.44
C GLU A 557 17.27 8.85 -13.04
N GLN A 558 16.41 9.87 -12.93
CA GLN A 558 16.18 10.55 -11.66
C GLN A 558 15.49 9.67 -10.62
N LEU A 559 14.49 8.90 -11.02
CA LEU A 559 13.63 8.13 -10.11
C LEU A 559 14.21 6.75 -9.79
N SER A 560 14.98 6.14 -10.69
CA SER A 560 15.64 4.87 -10.38
C SER A 560 16.68 5.02 -9.27
N TRP A 561 16.77 4.04 -8.39
CA TRP A 561 17.82 3.95 -7.37
C TRP A 561 19.14 3.52 -7.97
N ILE A 562 19.08 2.56 -8.88
CA ILE A 562 20.21 2.05 -9.64
C ILE A 562 19.83 2.05 -11.12
N VAL A 563 20.78 2.47 -11.96
CA VAL A 563 20.67 2.38 -13.43
C VAL A 563 21.85 1.59 -13.93
N LEU A 564 21.53 0.49 -14.63
CA LEU A 564 22.48 -0.42 -15.23
C LEU A 564 22.46 -0.25 -16.76
N GLY A 565 23.65 -0.15 -17.35
CA GLY A 565 23.86 -0.19 -18.78
C GLY A 565 24.44 -1.54 -19.19
N VAL A 566 23.93 -2.10 -20.28
CA VAL A 566 24.48 -3.29 -20.92
C VAL A 566 25.23 -2.85 -22.18
N GLU A 567 26.54 -2.98 -22.18
CA GLU A 567 27.40 -2.59 -23.28
C GLU A 567 27.95 -3.84 -23.98
N PRO A 568 27.45 -4.18 -25.17
CA PRO A 568 28.03 -5.24 -25.99
C PRO A 568 29.29 -4.78 -26.68
N GLU A 569 30.22 -5.71 -26.87
CA GLU A 569 31.38 -5.54 -27.72
C GLU A 569 31.07 -6.05 -29.16
N GLU A 570 31.38 -5.26 -30.14
CA GLU A 570 31.33 -5.63 -31.55
C GLU A 570 32.75 -5.92 -32.02
N LEU A 571 32.97 -7.10 -32.58
CA LEU A 571 34.26 -7.55 -33.12
C LEU A 571 34.47 -7.04 -34.56
N PRO A 572 35.71 -7.08 -35.10
CA PRO A 572 36.02 -6.61 -36.45
C PRO A 572 35.19 -7.26 -37.57
N ASP A 573 34.81 -8.52 -37.41
CA ASP A 573 33.95 -9.28 -38.32
C ASP A 573 32.45 -8.98 -38.13
N ARG A 574 32.09 -8.01 -37.24
CA ARG A 574 30.73 -7.65 -36.84
C ARG A 574 30.02 -8.72 -36.03
N SER A 575 30.73 -9.75 -35.57
CA SER A 575 30.19 -10.70 -34.62
C SER A 575 30.13 -10.06 -33.24
N ARG A 576 29.35 -10.67 -32.35
CA ARG A 576 29.24 -10.22 -30.95
C ARG A 576 30.44 -10.79 -30.18
N GLY A 577 31.13 -9.90 -29.48
CA GLY A 577 32.15 -10.25 -28.50
C GLY A 577 31.59 -10.36 -27.10
N ARG A 578 32.29 -9.75 -26.16
CA ARG A 578 31.91 -9.73 -24.73
C ARG A 578 30.77 -8.77 -24.47
N VAL A 579 30.14 -8.92 -23.32
CA VAL A 579 29.13 -8.00 -22.80
C VAL A 579 29.59 -7.54 -21.42
N ARG A 580 29.51 -6.24 -21.16
CA ARG A 580 29.78 -5.71 -19.84
C ARG A 580 28.59 -4.99 -19.24
N VAL A 581 28.41 -5.16 -17.93
CA VAL A 581 27.41 -4.43 -17.16
C VAL A 581 28.07 -3.20 -16.57
N VAL A 582 27.44 -2.05 -16.74
CA VAL A 582 27.97 -0.78 -16.24
C VAL A 582 26.97 -0.19 -15.25
N VAL A 583 27.42 0.11 -14.05
CA VAL A 583 26.64 0.82 -13.04
C VAL A 583 26.74 2.33 -13.35
N MET A 584 25.71 2.88 -13.99
CA MET A 584 25.68 4.28 -14.41
C MET A 584 25.16 5.20 -13.28
N LYS A 585 24.27 4.67 -12.43
CA LYS A 585 23.76 5.35 -11.24
C LYS A 585 23.66 4.37 -10.09
N ASN A 586 24.03 4.83 -8.89
CA ASN A 586 23.94 4.06 -7.67
C ASN A 586 23.70 5.01 -6.49
N ARG A 587 22.43 5.29 -6.23
CA ARG A 587 22.02 6.22 -5.17
C ARG A 587 22.43 5.72 -3.76
N PRO A 588 22.26 4.42 -3.42
CA PRO A 588 22.58 3.93 -2.08
C PRO A 588 24.08 3.96 -1.74
N HIS A 589 24.93 3.57 -2.69
CA HIS A 589 26.36 3.31 -2.42
C HIS A 589 27.32 4.25 -3.14
N LYS A 590 26.83 5.04 -4.11
CA LYS A 590 27.61 6.01 -4.91
C LYS A 590 28.82 5.41 -5.67
N LYS A 591 28.88 4.07 -5.81
CA LYS A 591 29.91 3.36 -6.58
C LYS A 591 29.42 3.18 -8.01
N LEU A 592 30.18 3.66 -8.97
CA LEU A 592 29.88 3.65 -10.40
C LEU A 592 30.99 2.94 -11.17
N GLY A 593 30.72 2.61 -12.42
CA GLY A 593 31.69 2.08 -13.37
C GLY A 593 31.35 0.67 -13.89
N VAL A 594 32.29 0.09 -14.60
CA VAL A 594 32.16 -1.27 -15.14
C VAL A 594 32.10 -2.24 -13.98
N ALA A 595 31.06 -3.06 -13.98
CA ALA A 595 30.89 -4.16 -13.05
C ALA A 595 31.52 -5.44 -13.61
N ASP A 596 30.68 -6.35 -14.15
CA ASP A 596 31.16 -7.63 -14.69
C ASP A 596 31.29 -7.56 -16.21
N THR A 597 32.31 -8.21 -16.74
CA THR A 597 32.51 -8.43 -18.16
C THR A 597 32.33 -9.92 -18.42
N MET A 598 31.44 -10.26 -19.32
CA MET A 598 31.02 -11.64 -19.57
C MET A 598 31.08 -11.95 -21.06
N ILE A 599 31.20 -13.20 -21.41
CA ILE A 599 31.08 -13.72 -22.75
C ILE A 599 30.06 -14.86 -22.76
N MET A 600 29.37 -15.02 -23.87
CA MET A 600 28.46 -16.15 -24.06
C MET A 600 29.29 -17.39 -24.39
N ASP A 601 29.17 -18.45 -23.59
CA ASP A 601 29.82 -19.71 -23.82
C ASP A 601 29.04 -20.60 -24.83
N GLU A 602 29.55 -21.79 -25.10
CA GLU A 602 28.94 -22.75 -26.00
C GLU A 602 27.54 -23.22 -25.62
N ASN A 603 27.21 -23.08 -24.31
CA ASN A 603 25.90 -23.40 -23.76
C ASN A 603 24.96 -22.19 -23.72
N GLY A 604 25.28 -21.09 -24.43
CA GLY A 604 24.50 -19.88 -24.44
C GLY A 604 24.43 -19.14 -23.08
N GLN A 605 25.27 -19.52 -22.13
CA GLN A 605 25.36 -18.92 -20.81
C GLN A 605 26.43 -17.83 -20.75
N PHE A 606 26.17 -16.77 -20.00
CA PHE A 606 27.23 -15.78 -19.73
C PHE A 606 28.19 -16.28 -18.67
N THR A 607 29.46 -16.36 -19.03
CA THR A 607 30.57 -16.69 -18.17
C THR A 607 31.48 -15.48 -17.98
N ASP A 608 32.25 -15.45 -16.89
CA ASP A 608 33.18 -14.35 -16.62
C ASP A 608 34.29 -14.28 -17.69
N ALA A 609 34.46 -13.12 -18.27
CA ALA A 609 35.50 -12.78 -19.24
C ALA A 609 36.32 -11.58 -18.81
N SER A 610 36.41 -11.37 -17.50
CA SER A 610 37.24 -10.31 -16.89
C SER A 610 38.73 -10.54 -17.21
N GLY A 611 39.39 -9.49 -17.70
CA GLY A 611 40.81 -9.59 -18.06
C GLY A 611 41.11 -10.20 -19.45
N TRP A 612 40.10 -10.73 -20.17
CA TRP A 612 40.33 -11.24 -21.51
C TRP A 612 40.65 -10.10 -22.47
N VAL A 613 41.58 -10.30 -23.36
CA VAL A 613 42.04 -9.34 -24.37
C VAL A 613 41.82 -9.93 -25.78
N TRP A 614 41.35 -9.10 -26.71
CA TRP A 614 41.23 -9.50 -28.13
C TRP A 614 42.56 -9.27 -28.85
N GLU A 615 43.22 -10.33 -29.27
CA GLU A 615 44.49 -10.29 -29.98
C GLU A 615 44.52 -11.36 -31.08
N ASP A 616 45.03 -11.03 -32.27
CA ASP A 616 45.17 -11.91 -33.41
C ASP A 616 43.87 -12.63 -33.81
N GLY A 617 42.74 -11.93 -33.69
CA GLY A 617 41.44 -12.51 -34.01
C GLY A 617 40.89 -13.48 -32.96
N MET A 618 41.41 -13.50 -31.74
CA MET A 618 41.04 -14.43 -30.69
C MET A 618 41.00 -13.70 -29.33
N PHE A 619 40.17 -14.19 -28.43
CA PHE A 619 40.23 -13.78 -27.02
C PHE A 619 41.30 -14.58 -26.30
N LYS A 620 42.18 -13.86 -25.57
CA LYS A 620 43.27 -14.43 -24.78
C LYS A 620 43.18 -13.93 -23.32
N LEU A 621 43.55 -14.78 -22.35
CA LEU A 621 43.83 -14.44 -20.97
C LEU A 621 45.25 -14.86 -20.66
N ASP A 622 46.11 -13.91 -20.28
CA ASP A 622 47.54 -14.15 -20.02
C ASP A 622 48.24 -14.89 -21.16
N GLY A 623 47.89 -14.57 -22.41
CA GLY A 623 48.44 -15.19 -23.62
C GLY A 623 47.82 -16.55 -24.01
N VAL A 624 46.93 -17.09 -23.18
CA VAL A 624 46.21 -18.34 -23.49
C VAL A 624 44.93 -18.04 -24.25
N VAL A 625 44.70 -18.74 -25.36
CA VAL A 625 43.48 -18.59 -26.15
C VAL A 625 42.28 -19.13 -25.39
N MET A 626 41.31 -18.26 -25.13
CA MET A 626 40.10 -18.59 -24.40
C MET A 626 38.91 -18.85 -25.33
N LEU A 627 38.80 -18.08 -26.43
CA LEU A 627 37.74 -18.22 -27.40
C LEU A 627 38.24 -17.83 -28.81
N ARG A 628 37.88 -18.61 -29.84
CA ARG A 628 38.18 -18.33 -31.26
C ARG A 628 36.94 -17.71 -31.96
N PRO A 629 37.12 -16.92 -33.04
CA PRO A 629 36.00 -16.27 -33.75
C PRO A 629 35.00 -17.24 -34.37
N GLU A 630 35.38 -18.47 -34.60
CA GLU A 630 34.57 -19.49 -35.30
C GLU A 630 33.54 -20.17 -34.39
N GLY A 631 33.31 -19.65 -33.19
CA GLY A 631 32.07 -19.87 -32.42
C GLY A 631 31.93 -21.21 -31.72
N MET A 632 32.87 -22.12 -31.80
CA MET A 632 32.82 -23.36 -31.03
C MET A 632 34.14 -23.60 -30.30
N ILE A 633 34.12 -23.53 -28.99
CA ILE A 633 35.14 -24.15 -28.17
C ILE A 633 34.93 -25.66 -28.26
N GLN A 634 35.72 -26.36 -29.06
CA GLN A 634 36.04 -27.75 -28.71
C GLN A 634 36.68 -27.66 -27.33
N SER A 635 36.04 -28.28 -26.34
CA SER A 635 36.56 -28.36 -24.99
C SER A 635 38.07 -28.55 -25.04
N LEU A 636 38.86 -27.55 -24.63
CA LEU A 636 40.25 -27.72 -24.34
C LEU A 636 40.30 -28.66 -23.14
N GLN A 637 40.40 -29.97 -23.42
CA GLN A 637 40.99 -30.88 -22.45
C GLN A 637 42.41 -30.42 -22.29
N LEU A 638 42.64 -29.61 -21.26
CA LEU A 638 43.98 -29.38 -20.75
C LEU A 638 44.48 -30.74 -20.23
N GLU A 639 45.12 -31.52 -21.12
CA GLU A 639 45.99 -32.58 -20.68
C GLU A 639 47.15 -31.93 -19.95
N THR A 640 46.98 -31.76 -18.63
CA THR A 640 48.11 -31.54 -17.77
C THR A 640 48.89 -32.86 -17.67
N PRO A 641 50.22 -32.82 -17.61
CA PRO A 641 51.06 -34.03 -17.52
C PRO A 641 50.87 -34.84 -16.24
N VAL A 642 49.96 -34.47 -15.40
CA VAL A 642 49.63 -35.16 -14.13
C VAL A 642 48.13 -35.29 -14.04
N GLY A 643 47.69 -36.52 -14.14
CA GLY A 643 46.31 -37.03 -14.22
C GLY A 643 45.20 -36.23 -13.56
N LYS A 644 43.95 -36.51 -13.95
CA LYS A 644 42.70 -35.91 -13.51
C LYS A 644 42.74 -35.39 -12.08
N VAL A 645 42.89 -34.11 -11.92
CA VAL A 645 42.69 -33.45 -10.62
C VAL A 645 41.21 -33.05 -10.57
N ASN A 646 40.44 -33.78 -9.77
CA ASN A 646 39.17 -33.28 -9.28
C ASN A 646 39.46 -32.00 -8.49
N VAL A 647 39.10 -30.86 -9.01
CA VAL A 647 39.09 -29.62 -8.22
C VAL A 647 37.92 -29.77 -7.26
N PRO A 648 38.16 -29.84 -5.96
CA PRO A 648 37.08 -29.87 -4.98
C PRO A 648 36.33 -28.52 -5.07
N ALA A 649 35.03 -28.58 -4.95
CA ALA A 649 34.19 -27.40 -4.77
C ALA A 649 34.78 -26.51 -3.67
N PRO A 650 34.71 -25.16 -3.80
CA PRO A 650 35.24 -24.29 -2.77
C PRO A 650 34.62 -24.66 -1.43
N VAL A 651 35.46 -25.05 -0.50
CA VAL A 651 35.06 -25.31 0.89
C VAL A 651 34.55 -23.96 1.43
N MET A 652 33.28 -23.88 1.66
CA MET A 652 32.73 -22.82 2.48
C MET A 652 33.36 -22.98 3.87
N ASP A 653 34.00 -21.96 4.35
CA ASP A 653 34.55 -21.91 5.71
C ASP A 653 33.46 -22.30 6.70
N ALA A 654 33.86 -23.15 7.66
CA ALA A 654 32.96 -23.65 8.70
C ALA A 654 32.22 -22.51 9.39
N PRO A 655 30.99 -22.73 9.81
CA PRO A 655 30.21 -21.70 10.49
C PRO A 655 30.96 -21.25 11.75
N VAL A 656 31.18 -19.96 11.86
CA VAL A 656 31.74 -19.34 13.08
C VAL A 656 30.74 -19.67 14.21
N GLN A 657 31.22 -20.46 15.17
CA GLN A 657 30.48 -20.72 16.41
C GLN A 657 30.25 -19.40 17.12
N LEU A 658 29.02 -18.99 17.24
CA LEU A 658 28.63 -17.88 18.10
C LEU A 658 28.91 -18.26 19.57
N PRO A 659 29.47 -17.38 20.38
CA PRO A 659 29.69 -17.64 21.79
C PRO A 659 28.35 -17.90 22.50
N ASN A 660 28.39 -18.84 23.45
CA ASN A 660 27.27 -19.27 24.25
C ASN A 660 26.70 -18.07 25.07
N PRO A 661 25.38 -17.87 25.16
CA PRO A 661 24.79 -16.79 25.95
C PRO A 661 25.17 -16.79 27.46
N GLN A 662 25.86 -17.81 27.95
CA GLN A 662 26.33 -17.92 29.34
C GLN A 662 27.71 -17.32 29.61
N ASP A 663 28.44 -16.83 28.60
CA ASP A 663 29.78 -16.31 28.74
C ASP A 663 29.86 -14.78 28.88
N PHE A 664 28.74 -14.09 29.15
CA PHE A 664 28.74 -12.67 29.47
C PHE A 664 28.81 -12.47 30.99
N ASP A 665 29.98 -12.12 31.46
CA ASP A 665 30.25 -11.72 32.83
C ASP A 665 29.45 -10.47 33.25
N ASN A 666 28.91 -10.49 34.47
CA ASN A 666 28.01 -9.50 35.05
C ASN A 666 28.67 -8.19 35.53
N ASP A 667 29.77 -7.76 34.94
CA ASP A 667 30.47 -6.53 35.37
C ASP A 667 30.55 -5.47 34.27
N THR A 668 29.42 -4.83 33.96
CA THR A 668 29.42 -3.47 33.40
C THR A 668 28.35 -2.60 34.07
N PRO A 669 28.72 -1.37 34.52
CA PRO A 669 27.84 -0.55 35.33
C PRO A 669 26.86 0.27 34.47
N PHE A 670 25.68 -0.24 34.26
CA PHE A 670 24.52 0.59 33.94
C PHE A 670 23.41 0.23 34.90
N ALA A 671 23.32 1.04 35.94
CA ALA A 671 22.20 1.04 36.85
C ALA A 671 20.87 1.29 36.10
N PRO A 672 19.80 0.58 36.45
CA PRO A 672 18.48 0.83 35.87
C PRO A 672 17.97 2.17 36.38
N ILE A 673 17.70 3.10 35.48
CA ILE A 673 16.88 4.28 35.79
C ILE A 673 15.44 3.78 35.94
N GLY A 674 15.15 3.33 37.15
CA GLY A 674 13.82 3.07 37.62
C GLY A 674 13.24 4.34 38.26
N LEU A 675 11.98 4.59 37.93
CA LEU A 675 11.05 5.43 38.74
C LEU A 675 11.27 6.95 38.70
N GLN A 676 10.88 7.58 37.56
CA GLN A 676 10.37 8.97 37.61
C GLN A 676 9.31 9.27 36.54
N TYR A 677 8.29 8.42 36.39
CA TYR A 677 7.11 8.74 35.55
C TYR A 677 5.81 8.30 36.20
N ALA A 678 5.65 8.68 37.47
CA ALA A 678 4.37 8.48 38.17
C ALA A 678 3.44 9.72 38.15
N ASN A 679 3.87 10.85 37.56
CA ASN A 679 3.09 12.11 37.68
C ASN A 679 2.45 12.62 36.38
N HIS A 680 2.52 11.85 35.24
CA HIS A 680 1.83 12.27 34.01
C HIS A 680 0.61 11.42 33.61
N ALA A 681 0.21 10.46 34.44
CA ALA A 681 -0.96 9.61 34.15
C ALA A 681 -2.31 10.29 34.39
N ILE A 682 -2.35 11.52 34.91
CA ILE A 682 -3.60 12.24 35.23
C ILE A 682 -4.09 13.12 34.07
N TYR A 683 -3.28 13.34 33.01
CA TYR A 683 -3.64 14.23 31.90
C TYR A 683 -3.98 13.51 30.58
N ALA A 684 -4.13 12.19 30.58
CA ALA A 684 -4.49 11.39 29.40
C ALA A 684 -5.84 10.68 29.56
N LEU A 685 -6.85 11.42 29.97
CA LEU A 685 -8.26 11.00 29.90
C LEU A 685 -9.10 12.09 29.25
#